data_9e8268e256f9f905c826cd363679c92e
#
_entry.id   9e8268e256f9f905c826cd363679c92e
#
_cell.length_a   1.000
_cell.length_b   1.000
_cell.length_c   1.000
_cell.angle_alpha   90.00
_cell.angle_beta   90.00
_cell.angle_gamma   90.00
#
_symmetry.space_group_name_H-M   'P 1'
#
loop_
_entity.id
_entity.type
_entity.pdbx_description
1 polymer ?
#
loop_
_entity_poly.entity_id
_entity_poly.type
_entity_poly.pdbx_seq_one_letter_code
_entity_poly.pdbx_strand_id
1 'polypeptide(L)'
;MRSPIRHTRQVVALLVGVALTATFASPATAATPTIITSPAAASATGPLTNLAHLDFLTDRVAVTDTAAHNTYKLAADPKVGVLWVYANAEPDGTFTRVGGGDYNPLKNTYGQGAFDTDDIARAAVVYLRQWQATGEENAKDQAYQLLRGLTYLQTLTGPRAGEVVLWMQPDGTVNPSPLQPDSPNPSDSDASYWLARTLWALGEGYAAFRHADPAFAAFLKTRMNLSVTALQRDVLGRFGTTQIIHGVQVPGWLIVNGADASSEATLGLSAYLQATGDPSARTALLELADGIAEMSAGTTTSWPYRALLPWALSRSDWHAWAANMPAALAAASTALGDKRLLPAAVDDTAGFTAQLLTSTGPVNGLLPTPVDTTQIAYGADARVQGLIAVSTATGRPGIAQLAGIAAGWFFGQNASGAPVYDPATGVTRDGVQPNGTVNLNSGAESTIHGLLTMQVLDAHPDLAALAQASASIRTRDGLRIVEAETGTVTGPAVTVTPASAWTGESQWSGQYISASAGSTVTWQLPADTQDRLIQPVVELTPQTRARTTFTAGRSPLGDIRYGAVGRQGNAPSPTELTPVPLRRTIGPAATTVTARTSNGTGTIDALLVMPEVATLAADGSGHAVTLLTSKSGSAEHRSAPLGGTGKASISEYDRNGRLVTPTTTDIAGSTATALITPGGFTILTR
;
A
#
# COMPACT_ATOMS: atom_id res chain seq x y z
N MET A 1 -39.22 -31.29 -23.87
CA MET A 1 -38.03 -31.36 -23.04
C MET A 1 -37.24 -30.05 -23.27
N ARG A 2 -37.32 -29.11 -22.38
CA ARG A 2 -36.60 -27.82 -22.46
C ARG A 2 -35.45 -27.84 -21.46
N SER A 3 -34.23 -27.70 -21.94
CA SER A 3 -33.00 -27.61 -21.14
C SER A 3 -32.89 -26.23 -20.51
N PRO A 4 -32.51 -26.07 -19.25
CA PRO A 4 -32.31 -24.77 -18.64
C PRO A 4 -30.92 -24.23 -18.99
N ILE A 5 -30.91 -23.01 -19.53
CA ILE A 5 -29.71 -22.20 -19.77
C ILE A 5 -29.18 -21.75 -18.40
N ARG A 6 -28.01 -22.23 -18.02
CA ARG A 6 -27.26 -21.70 -16.85
C ARG A 6 -26.60 -20.39 -17.24
N HIS A 7 -27.05 -19.28 -16.67
CA HIS A 7 -26.32 -18.02 -16.70
C HIS A 7 -25.13 -18.13 -15.75
N THR A 8 -23.95 -18.26 -16.32
CA THR A 8 -22.68 -18.09 -15.61
C THR A 8 -22.51 -16.59 -15.41
N ARG A 9 -22.72 -16.11 -14.20
CA ARG A 9 -22.36 -14.74 -13.82
C ARG A 9 -20.84 -14.66 -13.76
N GLN A 10 -20.22 -14.00 -14.72
CA GLN A 10 -18.83 -13.58 -14.64
C GLN A 10 -18.77 -12.44 -13.61
N VAL A 11 -18.17 -12.73 -12.46
CA VAL A 11 -17.77 -11.70 -11.50
C VAL A 11 -16.49 -11.07 -12.07
N VAL A 12 -16.63 -9.95 -12.72
CA VAL A 12 -15.50 -9.09 -13.08
C VAL A 12 -15.18 -8.29 -11.82
N ALA A 13 -14.10 -8.64 -11.14
CA ALA A 13 -13.54 -7.80 -10.10
C ALA A 13 -12.97 -6.54 -10.77
N LEU A 14 -13.65 -5.41 -10.65
CA LEU A 14 -13.12 -4.13 -11.06
C LEU A 14 -12.12 -3.66 -9.98
N LEU A 15 -10.87 -3.58 -10.37
CA LEU A 15 -9.88 -2.78 -9.67
C LEU A 15 -10.34 -1.31 -9.75
N VAL A 16 -10.71 -0.73 -8.63
CA VAL A 16 -10.82 0.73 -8.50
C VAL A 16 -9.40 1.27 -8.47
N GLY A 17 -8.75 1.22 -9.63
CA GLY A 17 -7.64 2.09 -9.92
C GLY A 17 -8.25 3.46 -10.17
N VAL A 18 -7.97 4.43 -9.32
CA VAL A 18 -8.27 5.84 -9.61
C VAL A 18 -7.43 6.19 -10.84
N ALA A 19 -7.98 5.96 -12.04
CA ALA A 19 -7.43 6.50 -13.26
C ALA A 19 -7.67 8.00 -13.22
N LEU A 20 -6.66 8.76 -12.81
CA LEU A 20 -6.57 10.19 -13.07
C LEU A 20 -6.52 10.38 -14.59
N THR A 21 -7.68 10.53 -15.21
CA THR A 21 -7.75 11.01 -16.59
C THR A 21 -7.37 12.49 -16.59
N ALA A 22 -6.09 12.74 -16.80
CA ALA A 22 -5.62 14.08 -17.12
C ALA A 22 -6.17 14.47 -18.49
N THR A 23 -7.12 15.39 -18.54
CA THR A 23 -7.51 16.09 -19.76
C THR A 23 -6.33 16.92 -20.23
N PHE A 24 -5.73 16.53 -21.35
CA PHE A 24 -4.67 17.29 -22.00
C PHE A 24 -5.25 18.57 -22.61
N ALA A 25 -4.93 19.72 -22.02
CA ALA A 25 -5.02 21.01 -22.69
C ALA A 25 -3.78 21.20 -23.57
N SER A 26 -3.96 21.72 -24.77
CA SER A 26 -2.93 21.95 -25.81
C SER A 26 -1.73 22.76 -25.33
N PRO A 27 -0.55 22.59 -25.95
CA PRO A 27 0.69 23.14 -25.45
C PRO A 27 0.77 24.65 -25.60
N ALA A 28 0.93 25.34 -24.47
CA ALA A 28 1.44 26.70 -24.43
C ALA A 28 2.97 26.69 -24.37
N THR A 29 3.58 27.58 -25.13
CA THR A 29 5.00 27.80 -25.31
C THR A 29 5.81 27.77 -24.00
N ALA A 30 6.93 27.04 -24.04
CA ALA A 30 7.90 26.89 -22.97
C ALA A 30 8.43 28.22 -22.45
N ALA A 31 8.12 28.54 -21.19
CA ALA A 31 8.84 29.54 -20.41
C ALA A 31 9.96 28.82 -19.61
N THR A 32 11.15 29.43 -19.62
CA THR A 32 12.34 28.95 -18.88
C THR A 32 12.02 28.76 -17.40
N PRO A 33 12.42 27.64 -16.78
CA PRO A 33 12.11 27.39 -15.38
C PRO A 33 12.87 28.38 -14.49
N THR A 34 12.14 29.23 -13.80
CA THR A 34 12.67 30.01 -12.69
C THR A 34 12.85 29.07 -11.51
N ILE A 35 14.07 28.85 -11.09
CA ILE A 35 14.38 28.08 -9.88
C ILE A 35 13.85 28.87 -8.69
N ILE A 36 12.71 28.45 -8.15
CA ILE A 36 12.24 28.93 -6.86
C ILE A 36 13.06 28.17 -5.82
N THR A 37 14.04 28.83 -5.22
CA THR A 37 14.71 28.34 -4.02
C THR A 37 13.69 28.32 -2.90
N SER A 38 13.21 27.12 -2.53
CA SER A 38 12.45 26.91 -1.30
C SER A 38 13.30 27.39 -0.11
N PRO A 39 12.72 28.14 0.85
CA PRO A 39 13.42 28.44 2.09
C PRO A 39 13.80 27.14 2.78
N ALA A 40 15.04 27.04 3.25
CA ALA A 40 15.51 25.91 4.06
C ALA A 40 14.50 25.68 5.19
N ALA A 41 13.98 24.46 5.28
CA ALA A 41 13.08 24.06 6.34
C ALA A 41 13.80 24.31 7.69
N ALA A 42 13.37 25.33 8.41
CA ALA A 42 13.74 25.49 9.81
C ALA A 42 13.24 24.25 10.54
N SER A 43 14.08 23.60 11.36
CA SER A 43 13.66 22.51 12.23
C SER A 43 12.49 23.01 13.06
N ALA A 44 11.28 22.54 12.78
CA ALA A 44 10.08 22.90 13.51
C ALA A 44 10.24 22.39 14.95
N THR A 45 10.24 23.30 15.91
CA THR A 45 10.28 22.98 17.35
C THR A 45 8.90 22.63 17.91
N GLY A 46 7.88 22.43 17.05
CA GLY A 46 6.49 22.11 17.38
C GLY A 46 6.03 20.75 16.80
N PRO A 47 4.80 20.34 17.12
CA PRO A 47 4.22 19.12 16.57
C PRO A 47 4.15 19.18 15.03
N LEU A 48 4.31 18.02 14.39
CA LEU A 48 4.21 17.90 12.94
C LEU A 48 2.74 17.84 12.47
N THR A 49 1.84 17.33 13.31
CA THR A 49 0.41 17.26 13.03
C THR A 49 -0.22 18.65 13.01
N ASN A 50 -0.84 19.01 11.88
CA ASN A 50 -1.60 20.24 11.72
C ASN A 50 -2.93 19.94 11.01
N LEU A 51 -4.04 20.09 11.71
CA LEU A 51 -5.38 19.75 11.21
C LEU A 51 -5.99 20.78 10.27
N ALA A 52 -5.35 21.95 10.07
CA ALA A 52 -5.98 23.08 9.37
C ALA A 52 -6.50 22.74 7.96
N HIS A 53 -5.77 21.92 7.20
CA HIS A 53 -6.23 21.51 5.86
C HIS A 53 -7.33 20.45 5.93
N LEU A 54 -7.31 19.55 6.90
CA LEU A 54 -8.42 18.61 7.14
C LEU A 54 -9.68 19.33 7.59
N ASP A 55 -9.55 20.33 8.47
CA ASP A 55 -10.67 21.22 8.87
C ASP A 55 -11.23 21.98 7.66
N PHE A 56 -10.38 22.44 6.75
CA PHE A 56 -10.83 23.06 5.49
C PHE A 56 -11.64 22.08 4.62
N LEU A 57 -11.29 20.80 4.57
CA LEU A 57 -12.03 19.80 3.80
C LEU A 57 -13.34 19.37 4.50
N THR A 58 -13.43 19.53 5.81
CA THR A 58 -14.62 19.16 6.61
C THR A 58 -15.77 20.15 6.38
N ASP A 59 -17.01 19.64 6.33
CA ASP A 59 -18.22 20.45 6.16
C ASP A 59 -19.39 19.86 6.98
N ARG A 60 -20.52 20.56 7.00
CA ARG A 60 -21.74 20.18 7.70
C ARG A 60 -22.92 20.27 6.77
N VAL A 61 -23.60 19.16 6.53
CA VAL A 61 -24.72 19.06 5.59
C VAL A 61 -25.99 18.64 6.33
N ALA A 62 -27.10 19.33 6.01
CA ALA A 62 -28.41 18.96 6.54
C ALA A 62 -28.92 17.70 5.83
N VAL A 63 -29.39 16.75 6.62
CA VAL A 63 -29.94 15.48 6.12
C VAL A 63 -31.33 15.20 6.68
N THR A 64 -32.08 14.33 6.00
CA THR A 64 -33.47 14.03 6.37
C THR A 64 -33.56 12.63 6.98
N ASP A 65 -34.28 12.50 8.08
CA ASP A 65 -34.60 11.22 8.70
C ASP A 65 -35.49 10.38 7.78
N THR A 66 -35.06 9.15 7.52
CA THR A 66 -35.78 8.17 6.72
C THR A 66 -35.73 6.79 7.40
N ALA A 67 -36.59 5.87 6.96
CA ALA A 67 -36.56 4.51 7.48
C ALA A 67 -35.24 3.77 7.18
N ALA A 68 -34.55 4.15 6.11
CA ALA A 68 -33.28 3.54 5.69
C ALA A 68 -32.06 4.26 6.25
N HIS A 69 -32.13 5.56 6.51
CA HIS A 69 -31.00 6.40 6.90
C HIS A 69 -31.39 7.36 8.02
N ASN A 70 -30.74 7.23 9.16
CA ASN A 70 -30.77 8.18 10.25
C ASN A 70 -29.48 8.17 11.06
N THR A 71 -29.34 9.09 12.00
CA THR A 71 -28.16 9.15 12.88
C THR A 71 -28.51 9.65 14.28
N TYR A 72 -27.50 9.69 15.16
CA TYR A 72 -27.67 10.09 16.57
C TYR A 72 -28.19 11.53 16.67
N LYS A 73 -29.29 11.70 17.43
CA LYS A 73 -29.95 12.99 17.70
C LYS A 73 -30.27 13.82 16.47
N LEU A 74 -30.60 13.19 15.33
CA LEU A 74 -30.86 13.89 14.05
C LEU A 74 -31.95 14.95 14.15
N ALA A 75 -33.04 14.69 14.91
CA ALA A 75 -34.12 15.66 15.09
C ALA A 75 -33.69 16.93 15.84
N ALA A 76 -32.71 16.83 16.75
CA ALA A 76 -32.19 17.97 17.50
C ALA A 76 -31.05 18.70 16.77
N ASP A 77 -30.26 17.99 16.00
CA ASP A 77 -29.15 18.48 15.19
C ASP A 77 -29.24 17.85 13.78
N PRO A 78 -29.91 18.51 12.83
CA PRO A 78 -30.15 17.95 11.49
C PRO A 78 -28.92 17.97 10.58
N LYS A 79 -27.81 18.63 10.99
CA LYS A 79 -26.58 18.66 10.23
C LYS A 79 -25.61 17.58 10.71
N VAL A 80 -25.00 16.89 9.76
CA VAL A 80 -23.97 15.86 9.99
C VAL A 80 -22.64 16.30 9.43
N GLY A 81 -21.55 15.83 10.00
CA GLY A 81 -20.21 16.05 9.47
C GLY A 81 -19.97 15.24 8.20
N VAL A 82 -19.34 15.85 7.23
CA VAL A 82 -18.93 15.27 5.94
C VAL A 82 -17.55 15.78 5.56
N LEU A 83 -16.93 15.13 4.57
CA LEU A 83 -15.61 15.52 4.07
C LEU A 83 -15.64 15.63 2.55
N TRP A 84 -15.17 16.75 2.00
CA TRP A 84 -14.99 16.91 0.56
C TRP A 84 -13.86 15.98 0.07
N VAL A 85 -14.16 15.19 -0.95
CA VAL A 85 -13.25 14.14 -1.45
C VAL A 85 -11.99 14.69 -2.10
N TYR A 86 -12.08 15.82 -2.81
CA TYR A 86 -10.95 16.43 -3.50
C TYR A 86 -10.79 17.92 -3.18
N ALA A 87 -9.56 18.43 -3.39
CA ALA A 87 -9.26 19.85 -3.38
C ALA A 87 -8.21 20.20 -4.43
N ASN A 88 -8.58 21.00 -5.41
CA ASN A 88 -7.69 21.47 -6.45
C ASN A 88 -6.84 22.64 -5.95
N ALA A 89 -5.54 22.60 -6.23
CA ALA A 89 -4.64 23.72 -5.95
C ALA A 89 -4.89 24.86 -6.93
N GLU A 90 -4.97 26.08 -6.38
CA GLU A 90 -5.13 27.32 -7.15
C GLU A 90 -3.78 28.02 -7.37
N PRO A 91 -3.64 28.87 -8.38
CA PRO A 91 -2.39 29.56 -8.68
C PRO A 91 -1.87 30.50 -7.55
N ASP A 92 -2.76 30.95 -6.67
CA ASP A 92 -2.42 31.78 -5.52
C ASP A 92 -2.02 30.98 -4.27
N GLY A 93 -1.97 29.65 -4.37
CA GLY A 93 -1.61 28.75 -3.28
C GLY A 93 -2.79 28.35 -2.38
N THR A 94 -3.99 28.78 -2.67
CA THR A 94 -5.23 28.32 -2.01
C THR A 94 -5.74 27.03 -2.63
N PHE A 95 -6.87 26.53 -2.12
CA PHE A 95 -7.51 25.31 -2.64
C PHE A 95 -9.00 25.52 -2.85
N THR A 96 -9.52 24.89 -3.89
CA THR A 96 -10.97 24.80 -4.15
C THR A 96 -11.45 23.37 -3.93
N ARG A 97 -12.44 23.20 -3.04
CA ARG A 97 -13.06 21.87 -2.76
C ARG A 97 -13.90 21.43 -3.97
N VAL A 98 -13.73 20.16 -4.37
CA VAL A 98 -14.47 19.56 -5.49
C VAL A 98 -14.92 18.14 -5.15
N GLY A 99 -16.02 17.70 -5.74
CA GLY A 99 -16.51 16.32 -5.65
C GLY A 99 -15.96 15.41 -6.75
N GLY A 100 -16.36 14.15 -6.72
CA GLY A 100 -15.99 13.13 -7.70
C GLY A 100 -16.88 13.14 -8.94
N GLY A 101 -16.25 12.98 -10.10
CA GLY A 101 -16.91 12.99 -11.39
C GLY A 101 -17.30 14.39 -11.89
N ASP A 102 -18.04 14.44 -13.02
CA ASP A 102 -18.40 15.70 -13.67
C ASP A 102 -19.36 16.54 -12.83
N TYR A 103 -19.07 17.83 -12.69
CA TYR A 103 -19.95 18.78 -11.99
C TYR A 103 -21.07 19.29 -12.88
N ASN A 104 -22.31 19.19 -12.38
CA ASN A 104 -23.50 19.75 -13.00
C ASN A 104 -23.92 21.05 -12.29
N PRO A 105 -23.63 22.25 -12.85
CA PRO A 105 -23.92 23.52 -12.19
C PRO A 105 -25.41 23.84 -12.05
N LEU A 106 -26.27 23.24 -12.88
CA LEU A 106 -27.72 23.48 -12.81
C LEU A 106 -28.38 22.77 -11.64
N LYS A 107 -27.80 21.63 -11.23
CA LYS A 107 -28.31 20.82 -10.14
C LYS A 107 -27.46 20.91 -8.88
N ASN A 108 -26.29 21.53 -8.96
CA ASN A 108 -25.26 21.51 -7.94
C ASN A 108 -24.93 20.07 -7.50
N THR A 109 -24.67 19.19 -8.46
CA THR A 109 -24.35 17.77 -8.21
C THR A 109 -23.10 17.37 -8.94
N TYR A 110 -22.42 16.36 -8.40
CA TYR A 110 -21.26 15.71 -9.02
C TYR A 110 -21.66 14.35 -9.57
N GLY A 111 -20.96 13.86 -10.59
CA GLY A 111 -21.25 12.59 -11.24
C GLY A 111 -21.19 11.39 -10.28
N GLN A 112 -20.32 11.43 -9.29
CA GLN A 112 -20.23 10.45 -8.20
C GLN A 112 -20.88 11.00 -6.92
N GLY A 113 -20.38 12.09 -6.40
CA GLY A 113 -20.81 12.74 -5.17
C GLY A 113 -19.78 13.77 -4.71
N ALA A 114 -20.13 14.58 -3.72
CA ALA A 114 -19.20 15.54 -3.12
C ALA A 114 -18.42 14.94 -1.94
N PHE A 115 -19.03 14.01 -1.24
CA PHE A 115 -18.53 13.38 -0.02
C PHE A 115 -18.63 11.87 -0.17
N ASP A 116 -17.64 11.15 0.33
CA ASP A 116 -17.69 9.70 0.34
C ASP A 116 -17.49 9.12 1.76
N THR A 117 -17.99 7.91 1.92
CA THR A 117 -17.92 7.15 3.16
C THR A 117 -16.47 6.82 3.54
N ASP A 118 -15.64 6.55 2.55
CA ASP A 118 -14.25 6.15 2.74
C ASP A 118 -13.46 7.21 3.48
N ASP A 119 -13.53 8.44 3.00
CA ASP A 119 -12.80 9.57 3.54
C ASP A 119 -13.42 10.06 4.86
N ILE A 120 -14.76 10.07 4.96
CA ILE A 120 -15.45 10.40 6.23
C ILE A 120 -15.00 9.44 7.34
N ALA A 121 -14.92 8.14 7.06
CA ALA A 121 -14.51 7.15 8.04
C ALA A 121 -13.05 7.35 8.48
N ARG A 122 -12.13 7.49 7.52
CA ARG A 122 -10.70 7.66 7.81
C ARG A 122 -10.40 9.00 8.48
N ALA A 123 -11.07 10.09 8.09
CA ALA A 123 -10.94 11.40 8.76
C ALA A 123 -11.44 11.34 10.20
N ALA A 124 -12.54 10.62 10.47
CA ALA A 124 -12.99 10.41 11.85
C ALA A 124 -11.90 9.74 12.70
N VAL A 125 -11.16 8.76 12.15
CA VAL A 125 -10.02 8.12 12.83
C VAL A 125 -8.90 9.12 13.13
N VAL A 126 -8.54 10.01 12.17
CA VAL A 126 -7.53 11.07 12.41
C VAL A 126 -7.93 11.94 13.60
N TYR A 127 -9.17 12.46 13.60
CA TYR A 127 -9.65 13.32 14.68
C TYR A 127 -9.77 12.58 16.03
N LEU A 128 -10.22 11.32 16.03
CA LEU A 128 -10.27 10.49 17.24
C LEU A 128 -8.89 10.33 17.87
N ARG A 129 -7.88 10.01 17.07
CA ARG A 129 -6.51 9.83 17.52
C ARG A 129 -5.89 11.15 18.00
N GLN A 130 -6.15 12.26 17.31
CA GLN A 130 -5.72 13.58 17.74
C GLN A 130 -6.33 13.94 19.09
N TRP A 131 -7.65 13.78 19.24
CA TRP A 131 -8.33 14.01 20.52
C TRP A 131 -7.75 13.16 21.64
N GLN A 132 -7.56 11.86 21.41
CA GLN A 132 -6.98 10.96 22.42
C GLN A 132 -5.55 11.33 22.82
N ALA A 133 -4.74 11.81 21.87
CA ALA A 133 -3.35 12.18 22.11
C ALA A 133 -3.20 13.53 22.81
N THR A 134 -4.06 14.51 22.49
CA THR A 134 -3.89 15.91 22.91
C THR A 134 -4.97 16.44 23.82
N GLY A 135 -6.15 15.81 23.85
CA GLY A 135 -7.33 16.33 24.54
C GLY A 135 -8.05 17.48 23.81
N GLU A 136 -7.71 17.73 22.54
CA GLU A 136 -8.25 18.84 21.75
C GLU A 136 -9.75 18.69 21.50
N GLU A 137 -10.58 19.61 22.05
CA GLU A 137 -12.04 19.55 21.95
C GLU A 137 -12.56 19.75 20.52
N ASN A 138 -11.87 20.52 19.66
CA ASN A 138 -12.23 20.65 18.26
C ASN A 138 -12.10 19.30 17.53
N ALA A 139 -11.03 18.56 17.77
CA ALA A 139 -10.85 17.23 17.18
C ALA A 139 -11.93 16.25 17.64
N LYS A 140 -12.33 16.32 18.92
CA LYS A 140 -13.45 15.54 19.46
C LYS A 140 -14.78 15.88 18.77
N ASP A 141 -15.09 17.16 18.60
CA ASP A 141 -16.33 17.59 17.93
C ASP A 141 -16.35 17.19 16.45
N GLN A 142 -15.25 17.35 15.73
CA GLN A 142 -15.14 16.89 14.34
C GLN A 142 -15.32 15.37 14.23
N ALA A 143 -14.67 14.58 15.10
CA ALA A 143 -14.85 13.13 15.14
C ALA A 143 -16.31 12.74 15.43
N TYR A 144 -16.94 13.39 16.42
CA TYR A 144 -18.35 13.17 16.75
C TYR A 144 -19.24 13.41 15.54
N GLN A 145 -19.05 14.50 14.82
CA GLN A 145 -19.89 14.86 13.71
C GLN A 145 -19.64 14.01 12.46
N LEU A 146 -18.38 13.66 12.15
CA LEU A 146 -18.06 12.73 11.05
C LEU A 146 -18.64 11.34 11.34
N LEU A 147 -18.60 10.85 12.58
CA LEU A 147 -19.25 9.59 12.96
C LEU A 147 -20.79 9.66 12.84
N ARG A 148 -21.41 10.84 13.04
CA ARG A 148 -22.82 11.06 12.74
C ARG A 148 -23.09 10.99 11.24
N GLY A 149 -22.24 11.60 10.40
CA GLY A 149 -22.32 11.51 8.93
C GLY A 149 -22.15 10.08 8.45
N LEU A 150 -21.13 9.40 8.93
CA LEU A 150 -20.86 8.01 8.61
C LEU A 150 -22.03 7.09 8.93
N THR A 151 -22.60 7.22 10.13
CA THR A 151 -23.76 6.41 10.55
C THR A 151 -25.05 6.79 9.82
N TYR A 152 -25.16 7.99 9.26
CA TYR A 152 -26.25 8.36 8.37
C TYR A 152 -26.17 7.63 7.03
N LEU A 153 -24.96 7.43 6.50
CA LEU A 153 -24.72 6.68 5.26
C LEU A 153 -24.93 5.16 5.40
N GLN A 154 -24.99 4.64 6.66
CA GLN A 154 -25.27 3.24 6.89
C GLN A 154 -26.75 2.91 6.63
N THR A 155 -27.00 1.88 5.82
CA THR A 155 -28.34 1.36 5.51
C THR A 155 -28.87 0.59 6.74
N LEU A 156 -30.08 0.95 7.20
CA LEU A 156 -30.64 0.41 8.46
C LEU A 156 -31.62 -0.73 8.26
N THR A 157 -32.28 -0.81 7.11
CA THR A 157 -33.39 -1.72 6.86
C THR A 157 -33.25 -2.44 5.52
N GLY A 158 -33.99 -3.54 5.36
CA GLY A 158 -33.97 -4.33 4.13
C GLY A 158 -32.80 -5.31 4.05
N PRO A 159 -32.60 -5.93 2.87
CA PRO A 159 -31.60 -6.98 2.70
C PRO A 159 -30.14 -6.48 2.83
N ARG A 160 -29.92 -5.18 2.69
CA ARG A 160 -28.61 -4.52 2.77
C ARG A 160 -28.36 -3.83 4.11
N ALA A 161 -29.18 -4.13 5.12
CA ALA A 161 -29.00 -3.55 6.46
C ALA A 161 -27.58 -3.84 6.98
N GLY A 162 -26.91 -2.78 7.44
CA GLY A 162 -25.53 -2.82 7.93
C GLY A 162 -24.45 -2.52 6.88
N GLU A 163 -24.79 -2.55 5.60
CA GLU A 163 -23.94 -2.02 4.53
C GLU A 163 -24.00 -0.50 4.51
N VAL A 164 -23.18 0.12 3.68
CA VAL A 164 -22.98 1.58 3.69
C VAL A 164 -23.01 2.11 2.26
N VAL A 165 -23.72 3.20 2.04
CA VAL A 165 -23.73 3.93 0.77
C VAL A 165 -22.42 4.71 0.63
N LEU A 166 -21.77 4.63 -0.54
CA LEU A 166 -20.49 5.29 -0.75
C LEU A 166 -20.64 6.82 -0.86
N TRP A 167 -21.57 7.31 -1.65
CA TRP A 167 -21.59 8.71 -2.08
C TRP A 167 -22.76 9.53 -1.52
N MET A 168 -22.48 10.83 -1.24
CA MET A 168 -23.46 11.85 -0.87
C MET A 168 -23.19 13.13 -1.67
N GLN A 169 -24.24 13.81 -2.11
CA GLN A 169 -24.17 15.08 -2.84
C GLN A 169 -24.05 16.29 -1.88
N PRO A 170 -23.71 17.51 -2.41
CA PRO A 170 -23.56 18.71 -1.57
C PRO A 170 -24.79 19.09 -0.76
N ASP A 171 -25.99 18.68 -1.18
CA ASP A 171 -27.25 18.94 -0.49
C ASP A 171 -27.62 17.87 0.56
N GLY A 172 -26.76 16.88 0.77
CA GLY A 172 -27.01 15.75 1.69
C GLY A 172 -27.81 14.60 1.10
N THR A 173 -28.18 14.67 -0.18
CA THR A 173 -28.88 13.57 -0.85
C THR A 173 -27.99 12.35 -1.00
N VAL A 174 -28.44 11.22 -0.46
CA VAL A 174 -27.74 9.93 -0.53
C VAL A 174 -28.06 9.25 -1.85
N ASN A 175 -27.08 8.66 -2.49
CA ASN A 175 -27.21 7.89 -3.74
C ASN A 175 -27.87 8.63 -4.93
N PRO A 176 -27.49 9.85 -5.28
CA PRO A 176 -28.05 10.53 -6.44
C PRO A 176 -27.18 10.41 -7.69
N SER A 177 -26.07 9.68 -7.66
CA SER A 177 -25.18 9.53 -8.81
C SER A 177 -25.95 8.92 -9.98
N PRO A 178 -26.17 9.65 -11.09
CA PRO A 178 -26.97 9.18 -12.22
C PRO A 178 -26.27 8.10 -13.03
N LEU A 179 -24.93 8.05 -12.96
CA LEU A 179 -24.11 7.07 -13.62
C LEU A 179 -23.45 6.19 -12.55
N GLN A 180 -23.68 4.91 -12.68
CA GLN A 180 -23.06 3.88 -11.84
C GLN A 180 -22.21 3.00 -12.75
N PRO A 181 -21.02 3.46 -13.17
CA PRO A 181 -20.18 2.71 -14.10
C PRO A 181 -19.66 1.41 -13.47
N ASP A 182 -19.62 1.36 -12.15
CA ASP A 182 -19.06 0.25 -11.41
C ASP A 182 -20.13 -0.77 -11.00
N SER A 183 -19.70 -2.02 -10.89
CA SER A 183 -20.54 -3.11 -10.38
C SER A 183 -19.77 -3.84 -9.26
N PRO A 184 -20.34 -3.99 -8.05
CA PRO A 184 -21.70 -3.60 -7.66
C PRO A 184 -21.90 -2.08 -7.65
N ASN A 185 -23.16 -1.66 -7.70
CA ASN A 185 -23.51 -0.24 -7.61
C ASN A 185 -22.96 0.35 -6.31
N PRO A 186 -22.03 1.35 -6.34
CA PRO A 186 -21.40 1.89 -5.14
C PRO A 186 -22.35 2.64 -4.22
N SER A 187 -23.56 2.95 -4.69
CA SER A 187 -24.58 3.64 -3.89
C SER A 187 -25.18 2.78 -2.81
N ASP A 188 -25.25 1.47 -3.00
CA ASP A 188 -25.80 0.52 -2.02
C ASP A 188 -25.10 -0.81 -2.26
N SER A 189 -23.96 -0.99 -1.64
CA SER A 189 -23.03 -2.06 -1.97
C SER A 189 -23.13 -3.23 -1.01
N ASP A 190 -22.64 -4.35 -1.48
CA ASP A 190 -22.33 -5.55 -0.70
C ASP A 190 -21.13 -5.31 0.24
N ALA A 191 -20.36 -6.36 0.56
CA ALA A 191 -19.06 -6.22 1.18
C ALA A 191 -18.14 -5.32 0.33
N SER A 192 -17.54 -4.31 0.95
CA SER A 192 -16.82 -3.26 0.24
C SER A 192 -15.70 -2.66 1.10
N TYR A 193 -14.82 -1.87 0.48
CA TYR A 193 -13.82 -1.08 1.19
C TYR A 193 -14.49 -0.10 2.18
N TRP A 194 -15.56 0.56 1.76
CA TRP A 194 -16.26 1.52 2.62
C TRP A 194 -17.01 0.86 3.78
N LEU A 195 -17.46 -0.39 3.67
CA LEU A 195 -17.90 -1.17 4.83
C LEU A 195 -16.74 -1.44 5.79
N ALA A 196 -15.57 -1.83 5.28
CA ALA A 196 -14.38 -2.08 6.08
C ALA A 196 -13.92 -0.83 6.84
N ARG A 197 -13.85 0.32 6.17
CA ARG A 197 -13.49 1.62 6.76
C ARG A 197 -14.52 2.11 7.77
N THR A 198 -15.81 1.84 7.52
CA THR A 198 -16.87 2.09 8.50
C THR A 198 -16.68 1.28 9.78
N LEU A 199 -16.35 -0.01 9.66
CA LEU A 199 -16.02 -0.85 10.82
C LEU A 199 -14.81 -0.29 11.58
N TRP A 200 -13.79 0.21 10.86
CA TRP A 200 -12.63 0.85 11.48
C TRP A 200 -13.02 2.07 12.30
N ALA A 201 -13.72 3.03 11.71
CA ALA A 201 -14.12 4.26 12.38
C ALA A 201 -15.10 4.03 13.55
N LEU A 202 -16.07 3.10 13.40
CA LEU A 202 -17.01 2.76 14.46
C LEU A 202 -16.33 2.08 15.65
N GLY A 203 -15.34 1.21 15.38
CA GLY A 203 -14.58 0.52 16.43
C GLY A 203 -13.74 1.47 17.26
N GLU A 204 -12.93 2.33 16.62
CA GLU A 204 -12.14 3.36 17.32
C GLU A 204 -13.06 4.42 17.97
N GLY A 205 -14.15 4.82 17.29
CA GLY A 205 -15.13 5.76 17.82
C GLY A 205 -15.80 5.25 19.11
N TYR A 206 -16.23 3.99 19.14
CA TYR A 206 -16.75 3.41 20.37
C TYR A 206 -15.70 3.43 21.49
N ALA A 207 -14.49 2.99 21.20
CA ALA A 207 -13.41 2.94 22.19
C ALA A 207 -13.10 4.31 22.78
N ALA A 208 -13.10 5.37 21.95
CA ALA A 208 -12.83 6.74 22.38
C ALA A 208 -13.98 7.36 23.20
N PHE A 209 -15.22 7.18 22.75
CA PHE A 209 -16.39 7.82 23.38
C PHE A 209 -16.98 7.08 24.57
N ARG A 210 -16.62 5.81 24.83
CA ARG A 210 -17.25 4.96 25.87
C ARG A 210 -17.31 5.58 27.27
N HIS A 211 -16.38 6.44 27.62
CA HIS A 211 -16.30 7.14 28.89
C HIS A 211 -16.68 8.63 28.78
N ALA A 212 -16.38 9.26 27.63
CA ALA A 212 -16.62 10.67 27.41
C ALA A 212 -18.09 11.01 27.07
N ASP A 213 -18.77 10.15 26.30
CA ASP A 213 -20.20 10.22 26.00
C ASP A 213 -20.77 8.79 25.89
N PRO A 214 -21.15 8.16 27.03
CA PRO A 214 -21.68 6.80 27.05
C PRO A 214 -22.95 6.59 26.21
N ALA A 215 -23.75 7.64 26.02
CA ALA A 215 -24.98 7.55 25.23
C ALA A 215 -24.67 7.49 23.73
N PHE A 216 -23.73 8.31 23.28
CA PHE A 216 -23.23 8.23 21.90
C PHE A 216 -22.49 6.91 21.64
N ALA A 217 -21.66 6.47 22.57
CA ALA A 217 -20.99 5.17 22.47
C ALA A 217 -21.98 4.00 22.36
N ALA A 218 -23.06 4.01 23.13
CA ALA A 218 -24.12 3.00 23.02
C ALA A 218 -24.80 3.00 21.65
N PHE A 219 -24.98 4.18 21.06
CA PHE A 219 -25.47 4.30 19.68
C PHE A 219 -24.44 3.73 18.68
N LEU A 220 -23.15 4.09 18.79
CA LEU A 220 -22.08 3.55 17.92
C LEU A 220 -21.99 2.02 18.03
N LYS A 221 -22.16 1.46 19.24
CA LYS A 221 -22.23 0.01 19.44
C LYS A 221 -23.35 -0.63 18.61
N THR A 222 -24.53 -0.03 18.59
CA THR A 222 -25.66 -0.52 17.79
C THR A 222 -25.32 -0.53 16.30
N ARG A 223 -24.66 0.53 15.81
CA ARG A 223 -24.22 0.66 14.42
C ARG A 223 -23.10 -0.30 14.07
N MET A 224 -22.13 -0.49 14.97
CA MET A 224 -21.06 -1.48 14.82
C MET A 224 -21.63 -2.90 14.70
N ASN A 225 -22.56 -3.28 15.57
CA ASN A 225 -23.19 -4.60 15.53
C ASN A 225 -23.96 -4.83 14.23
N LEU A 226 -24.58 -3.80 13.66
CA LEU A 226 -25.28 -3.88 12.40
C LEU A 226 -24.29 -4.15 11.24
N SER A 227 -23.15 -3.45 11.18
CA SER A 227 -22.09 -3.72 10.20
C SER A 227 -21.41 -5.09 10.39
N VAL A 228 -21.20 -5.54 11.64
CA VAL A 228 -20.68 -6.88 11.92
C VAL A 228 -21.67 -7.95 11.41
N THR A 229 -22.97 -7.71 11.54
CA THR A 229 -24.00 -8.62 10.99
C THR A 229 -23.96 -8.68 9.46
N ALA A 230 -23.78 -7.54 8.79
CA ALA A 230 -23.59 -7.49 7.35
C ALA A 230 -22.30 -8.25 6.94
N LEU A 231 -21.20 -7.99 7.63
CA LEU A 231 -19.93 -8.69 7.39
C LEU A 231 -20.07 -10.22 7.53
N GLN A 232 -20.78 -10.69 8.55
CA GLN A 232 -21.07 -12.12 8.75
C GLN A 232 -21.91 -12.70 7.61
N ARG A 233 -22.95 -11.97 7.18
CA ARG A 233 -23.84 -12.40 6.10
C ARG A 233 -23.11 -12.50 4.76
N ASP A 234 -22.32 -11.48 4.40
CA ASP A 234 -21.83 -11.28 3.05
C ASP A 234 -20.43 -11.86 2.82
N VAL A 235 -19.64 -12.00 3.89
CA VAL A 235 -18.23 -12.41 3.84
C VAL A 235 -17.97 -13.67 4.67
N LEU A 236 -18.16 -13.58 5.98
CA LEU A 236 -17.72 -14.60 6.94
C LEU A 236 -18.60 -15.86 6.94
N GLY A 237 -19.80 -15.80 6.36
CA GLY A 237 -20.58 -17.00 6.05
C GLY A 237 -19.86 -18.01 5.14
N ARG A 238 -18.74 -17.59 4.53
CA ARG A 238 -17.85 -18.44 3.71
C ARG A 238 -16.56 -18.83 4.42
N PHE A 239 -16.41 -18.55 5.72
CA PHE A 239 -15.19 -18.84 6.46
C PHE A 239 -14.76 -20.32 6.30
N GLY A 240 -13.46 -20.53 6.12
CA GLY A 240 -12.86 -21.84 5.85
C GLY A 240 -13.00 -22.36 4.42
N THR A 241 -13.68 -21.62 3.51
CA THR A 241 -13.67 -21.98 2.08
C THR A 241 -12.38 -21.49 1.43
N THR A 242 -11.88 -22.24 0.45
CA THR A 242 -10.67 -21.86 -0.29
C THR A 242 -10.95 -21.70 -1.76
N GLN A 243 -10.19 -20.82 -2.40
CA GLN A 243 -10.10 -20.69 -3.84
C GLN A 243 -8.74 -21.22 -4.31
N ILE A 244 -8.64 -21.59 -5.58
CA ILE A 244 -7.38 -22.03 -6.18
C ILE A 244 -6.95 -20.98 -7.20
N ILE A 245 -5.76 -20.43 -7.03
CA ILE A 245 -5.16 -19.45 -7.93
C ILE A 245 -3.81 -20.01 -8.39
N HIS A 246 -3.70 -20.42 -9.66
CA HIS A 246 -2.50 -21.04 -10.24
C HIS A 246 -1.92 -22.17 -9.39
N GLY A 247 -2.81 -23.00 -8.80
CA GLY A 247 -2.43 -24.16 -7.97
C GLY A 247 -2.17 -23.85 -6.50
N VAL A 248 -2.26 -22.58 -6.08
CA VAL A 248 -2.15 -22.17 -4.68
C VAL A 248 -3.55 -22.02 -4.08
N GLN A 249 -3.76 -22.57 -2.89
CA GLN A 249 -4.98 -22.33 -2.12
C GLN A 249 -4.89 -20.97 -1.42
N VAL A 250 -5.95 -20.18 -1.54
CA VAL A 250 -6.09 -18.86 -0.92
C VAL A 250 -7.46 -18.77 -0.23
N PRO A 251 -7.63 -17.87 0.78
CA PRO A 251 -8.90 -17.71 1.48
C PRO A 251 -10.02 -17.21 0.56
N GLY A 252 -11.22 -17.77 0.71
CA GLY A 252 -12.42 -17.37 -0.04
C GLY A 252 -13.37 -16.48 0.75
N TRP A 253 -12.96 -15.97 1.94
CA TRP A 253 -13.78 -15.22 2.89
C TRP A 253 -13.23 -13.83 3.24
N LEU A 254 -12.42 -13.24 2.38
CA LEU A 254 -11.97 -11.85 2.53
C LEU A 254 -12.98 -10.88 1.91
N ILE A 255 -13.06 -9.68 2.45
CA ILE A 255 -13.88 -8.58 1.90
C ILE A 255 -13.39 -8.31 0.48
N VAL A 256 -14.24 -8.36 -0.52
CA VAL A 256 -13.94 -8.24 -1.97
C VAL A 256 -12.73 -9.06 -2.45
N ASN A 257 -12.47 -10.20 -1.82
CA ASN A 257 -11.25 -11.01 -1.97
C ASN A 257 -9.95 -10.27 -1.58
N GLY A 258 -10.03 -9.17 -0.84
CA GLY A 258 -8.92 -8.30 -0.46
C GLY A 258 -8.47 -8.51 0.99
N ALA A 259 -7.20 -8.87 1.19
CA ALA A 259 -6.57 -8.81 2.50
C ALA A 259 -6.39 -7.36 2.96
N ASP A 260 -6.17 -6.44 2.03
CA ASP A 260 -6.11 -5.00 2.21
C ASP A 260 -7.42 -4.44 2.76
N ALA A 261 -8.56 -4.63 2.06
CA ALA A 261 -9.89 -4.25 2.56
C ALA A 261 -10.19 -4.89 3.91
N SER A 262 -9.94 -6.19 4.06
CA SER A 262 -10.15 -6.93 5.32
C SER A 262 -9.29 -6.39 6.46
N SER A 263 -8.11 -5.82 6.16
CA SER A 263 -7.21 -5.25 7.17
C SER A 263 -7.81 -4.03 7.85
N GLU A 264 -8.51 -3.17 7.12
CA GLU A 264 -9.14 -1.96 7.67
C GLU A 264 -10.29 -2.33 8.63
N ALA A 265 -11.13 -3.30 8.27
CA ALA A 265 -12.14 -3.84 9.19
C ALA A 265 -11.52 -4.48 10.44
N THR A 266 -10.39 -5.18 10.29
CA THR A 266 -9.65 -5.82 11.38
C THR A 266 -9.12 -4.81 12.40
N LEU A 267 -8.67 -3.62 11.96
CA LEU A 267 -8.26 -2.54 12.87
C LEU A 267 -9.42 -2.10 13.78
N GLY A 268 -10.60 -1.84 13.21
CA GLY A 268 -11.77 -1.43 13.98
C GLY A 268 -12.31 -2.52 14.90
N LEU A 269 -12.40 -3.75 14.41
CA LEU A 269 -12.80 -4.90 15.22
C LEU A 269 -11.85 -5.12 16.40
N SER A 270 -10.54 -4.89 16.21
CA SER A 270 -9.55 -4.99 17.29
C SER A 270 -9.79 -3.96 18.38
N ALA A 271 -9.98 -2.69 18.01
CA ALA A 271 -10.26 -1.60 18.94
C ALA A 271 -11.59 -1.85 19.70
N TYR A 272 -12.61 -2.27 18.97
CA TYR A 272 -13.93 -2.56 19.56
C TYR A 272 -13.88 -3.76 20.50
N LEU A 273 -13.21 -4.86 20.13
CA LEU A 273 -13.06 -6.04 20.99
C LEU A 273 -12.32 -5.72 22.28
N GLN A 274 -11.22 -4.96 22.21
CA GLN A 274 -10.48 -4.53 23.40
C GLN A 274 -11.33 -3.68 24.35
N ALA A 275 -12.23 -2.86 23.78
CA ALA A 275 -13.09 -1.98 24.55
C ALA A 275 -14.33 -2.68 25.17
N THR A 276 -14.81 -3.79 24.58
CA THR A 276 -16.09 -4.42 24.93
C THR A 276 -15.98 -5.88 25.39
N GLY A 277 -15.00 -6.63 24.86
CA GLY A 277 -14.99 -8.09 24.99
C GLY A 277 -16.08 -8.81 24.17
N ASP A 278 -16.69 -8.13 23.17
CA ASP A 278 -17.84 -8.64 22.40
C ASP A 278 -17.50 -9.95 21.67
N PRO A 279 -18.26 -11.05 21.87
CA PRO A 279 -17.95 -12.35 21.28
C PRO A 279 -18.15 -12.40 19.76
N SER A 280 -19.10 -11.64 19.20
CA SER A 280 -19.33 -11.60 17.75
C SER A 280 -18.19 -10.87 17.05
N ALA A 281 -17.73 -9.75 17.62
CA ALA A 281 -16.55 -9.04 17.14
C ALA A 281 -15.28 -9.91 17.26
N ARG A 282 -15.14 -10.70 18.34
CA ARG A 282 -14.03 -11.64 18.53
C ARG A 282 -13.99 -12.67 17.40
N THR A 283 -15.13 -13.28 17.07
CA THR A 283 -15.24 -14.29 16.00
C THR A 283 -14.88 -13.65 14.65
N ALA A 284 -15.50 -12.53 14.30
CA ALA A 284 -15.24 -11.83 13.04
C ALA A 284 -13.77 -11.41 12.90
N LEU A 285 -13.19 -10.90 14.00
CA LEU A 285 -11.77 -10.52 14.04
C LEU A 285 -10.83 -11.70 13.79
N LEU A 286 -11.09 -12.84 14.46
CA LEU A 286 -10.28 -14.05 14.29
C LEU A 286 -10.34 -14.55 12.84
N GLU A 287 -11.54 -14.64 12.27
CA GLU A 287 -11.76 -15.15 10.92
C GLU A 287 -11.11 -14.27 9.84
N LEU A 288 -11.23 -12.93 9.93
CA LEU A 288 -10.53 -12.04 9.00
C LEU A 288 -9.01 -12.10 9.18
N ALA A 289 -8.51 -12.09 10.43
CA ALA A 289 -7.08 -12.13 10.69
C ALA A 289 -6.43 -13.43 10.20
N ASP A 290 -7.09 -14.57 10.37
CA ASP A 290 -6.61 -15.85 9.80
C ASP A 290 -6.50 -15.76 8.27
N GLY A 291 -7.53 -15.22 7.58
CA GLY A 291 -7.50 -15.04 6.14
C GLY A 291 -6.41 -14.07 5.66
N ILE A 292 -6.20 -12.95 6.37
CA ILE A 292 -5.11 -12.02 6.06
C ILE A 292 -3.75 -12.70 6.22
N ALA A 293 -3.54 -13.47 7.28
CA ALA A 293 -2.26 -14.15 7.55
C ALA A 293 -1.92 -15.20 6.47
N GLU A 294 -2.94 -15.87 5.89
CA GLU A 294 -2.77 -16.83 4.79
C GLU A 294 -2.29 -16.18 3.48
N MET A 295 -2.37 -14.84 3.36
CA MET A 295 -1.87 -14.12 2.17
C MET A 295 -0.36 -13.87 2.19
N SER A 296 0.36 -14.25 3.25
CA SER A 296 1.82 -14.17 3.30
C SER A 296 2.46 -15.14 2.31
N ALA A 297 3.41 -14.67 1.50
CA ALA A 297 4.00 -15.47 0.43
C ALA A 297 5.45 -15.09 0.13
N GLY A 298 6.13 -15.96 -0.65
CA GLY A 298 7.50 -15.76 -1.10
C GLY A 298 8.54 -15.99 -0.01
N THR A 299 9.79 -15.70 -0.37
CA THR A 299 10.96 -15.77 0.53
C THR A 299 11.83 -14.54 0.33
N THR A 300 12.91 -14.38 1.05
CA THR A 300 13.87 -13.26 0.85
C THR A 300 14.36 -13.13 -0.59
N THR A 301 14.39 -14.23 -1.36
CA THR A 301 14.93 -14.29 -2.72
C THR A 301 13.92 -14.76 -3.77
N SER A 302 12.65 -14.91 -3.41
CA SER A 302 11.59 -15.27 -4.37
C SER A 302 10.35 -14.42 -4.14
N TRP A 303 9.72 -14.03 -5.24
CA TRP A 303 8.49 -13.24 -5.27
C TRP A 303 7.39 -13.89 -4.40
N PRO A 304 6.61 -13.11 -3.66
CA PRO A 304 6.65 -11.65 -3.47
C PRO A 304 7.53 -11.19 -2.27
N TYR A 305 8.65 -11.81 -2.03
CA TYR A 305 9.68 -11.39 -1.07
C TYR A 305 9.21 -11.26 0.37
N ARG A 306 8.38 -12.20 0.83
CA ARG A 306 7.76 -12.23 2.18
C ARG A 306 6.64 -11.21 2.37
N ALA A 307 6.10 -10.60 1.31
CA ALA A 307 4.96 -9.71 1.41
C ALA A 307 3.68 -10.43 1.79
N LEU A 308 2.78 -9.70 2.44
CA LEU A 308 1.36 -10.00 2.45
C LEU A 308 0.76 -9.48 1.13
N LEU A 309 0.24 -10.40 0.31
CA LEU A 309 -0.42 -10.01 -0.94
C LEU A 309 -1.79 -9.40 -0.64
N PRO A 310 -2.12 -8.24 -1.25
CA PRO A 310 -3.36 -7.53 -0.95
C PRO A 310 -4.58 -8.22 -1.53
N TRP A 311 -4.49 -8.87 -2.67
CA TRP A 311 -5.61 -9.43 -3.41
C TRP A 311 -5.50 -10.95 -3.60
N ALA A 312 -6.49 -11.70 -3.09
CA ALA A 312 -6.44 -13.15 -3.09
C ALA A 312 -6.56 -13.79 -4.49
N LEU A 313 -7.09 -13.07 -5.49
CA LEU A 313 -7.23 -13.58 -6.86
C LEU A 313 -5.97 -13.39 -7.71
N SER A 314 -4.91 -12.79 -7.18
CA SER A 314 -3.62 -12.66 -7.86
C SER A 314 -2.46 -13.18 -7.00
N ARG A 315 -1.47 -13.80 -7.65
CA ARG A 315 -0.19 -14.18 -7.03
C ARG A 315 0.94 -13.23 -7.41
N SER A 316 0.69 -12.31 -8.32
CA SER A 316 1.67 -11.41 -8.90
C SER A 316 1.32 -9.92 -8.80
N ASP A 317 0.22 -9.57 -8.12
CA ASP A 317 -0.15 -8.21 -7.76
C ASP A 317 0.21 -7.92 -6.31
N TRP A 318 1.02 -6.87 -6.10
CA TRP A 318 1.20 -6.22 -4.82
C TRP A 318 1.08 -4.71 -5.01
N HIS A 319 0.22 -4.07 -4.23
CA HIS A 319 0.06 -2.62 -4.22
C HIS A 319 0.19 -2.04 -2.80
N ALA A 320 0.55 -0.75 -2.72
CA ALA A 320 0.87 -0.08 -1.48
C ALA A 320 -0.36 0.54 -0.79
N TRP A 321 -1.33 1.04 -1.57
CA TRP A 321 -2.56 1.62 -1.03
C TRP A 321 -3.39 0.56 -0.30
N ALA A 322 -4.10 0.95 0.75
CA ALA A 322 -4.84 0.08 1.67
C ALA A 322 -4.04 -1.08 2.30
N ALA A 323 -2.73 -1.18 2.06
CA ALA A 323 -1.90 -2.30 2.50
C ALA A 323 -1.61 -2.28 4.02
N ASN A 324 -2.67 -2.16 4.83
CA ASN A 324 -2.62 -2.12 6.30
C ASN A 324 -2.52 -3.51 6.95
N MET A 325 -2.36 -4.60 6.17
CA MET A 325 -2.35 -5.98 6.66
C MET A 325 -1.41 -6.22 7.84
N PRO A 326 -0.14 -5.73 7.85
CA PRO A 326 0.73 -5.92 9.00
C PRO A 326 0.21 -5.23 10.28
N ALA A 327 -0.33 -4.01 10.16
CA ALA A 327 -0.94 -3.28 11.28
C ALA A 327 -2.15 -4.03 11.83
N ALA A 328 -2.99 -4.54 10.95
CA ALA A 328 -4.18 -5.31 11.28
C ALA A 328 -3.84 -6.61 12.03
N LEU A 329 -2.86 -7.38 11.55
CA LEU A 329 -2.41 -8.61 12.21
C LEU A 329 -1.78 -8.33 13.59
N ALA A 330 -1.03 -7.24 13.74
CA ALA A 330 -0.48 -6.83 15.02
C ALA A 330 -1.56 -6.41 16.02
N ALA A 331 -2.56 -5.63 15.58
CA ALA A 331 -3.71 -5.23 16.38
C ALA A 331 -4.57 -6.45 16.79
N ALA A 332 -4.88 -7.34 15.83
CA ALA A 332 -5.62 -8.56 16.08
C ALA A 332 -4.89 -9.50 17.05
N SER A 333 -3.57 -9.68 16.87
CA SER A 333 -2.73 -10.47 17.79
C SER A 333 -2.84 -9.97 19.23
N THR A 334 -2.84 -8.65 19.44
CA THR A 334 -2.97 -8.03 20.74
C THR A 334 -4.40 -8.21 21.30
N ALA A 335 -5.42 -7.94 20.50
CA ALA A 335 -6.83 -8.00 20.94
C ALA A 335 -7.30 -9.43 21.24
N LEU A 336 -6.82 -10.41 20.48
CA LEU A 336 -7.15 -11.83 20.64
C LEU A 336 -6.24 -12.55 21.64
N GLY A 337 -5.05 -12.00 21.93
CA GLY A 337 -3.98 -12.69 22.64
C GLY A 337 -3.31 -13.79 21.79
N ASP A 338 -3.41 -13.72 20.45
CA ASP A 338 -2.95 -14.76 19.52
C ASP A 338 -1.67 -14.37 18.78
N LYS A 339 -0.53 -14.88 19.25
CA LYS A 339 0.77 -14.60 18.66
C LYS A 339 1.04 -15.31 17.32
N ARG A 340 0.17 -16.26 16.89
CA ARG A 340 0.31 -16.97 15.61
C ARG A 340 0.16 -16.02 14.41
N LEU A 341 -0.48 -14.88 14.59
CA LEU A 341 -0.67 -13.85 13.55
C LEU A 341 0.59 -13.03 13.27
N LEU A 342 1.51 -12.92 14.24
CA LEU A 342 2.69 -12.05 14.14
C LEU A 342 3.75 -12.47 13.10
N PRO A 343 4.02 -13.77 12.83
CA PRO A 343 5.04 -14.14 11.84
C PRO A 343 4.81 -13.52 10.46
N ALA A 344 3.58 -13.57 9.93
CA ALA A 344 3.24 -12.96 8.64
C ALA A 344 3.43 -11.43 8.62
N ALA A 345 3.05 -10.75 9.71
CA ALA A 345 3.26 -9.31 9.85
C ALA A 345 4.75 -8.94 9.95
N VAL A 346 5.56 -9.76 10.62
CA VAL A 346 7.02 -9.58 10.70
C VAL A 346 7.69 -9.83 9.35
N ASP A 347 7.23 -10.84 8.61
CA ASP A 347 7.74 -11.15 7.28
C ASP A 347 7.52 -9.98 6.32
N ASP A 348 6.35 -9.36 6.34
CA ASP A 348 6.05 -8.18 5.53
C ASP A 348 6.88 -6.95 5.98
N THR A 349 6.99 -6.69 7.28
CA THR A 349 7.65 -5.47 7.79
C THR A 349 9.17 -5.56 7.77
N ALA A 350 9.75 -6.55 8.45
CA ALA A 350 11.22 -6.71 8.54
C ALA A 350 11.84 -7.28 7.26
N GLY A 351 11.07 -8.05 6.48
CA GLY A 351 11.50 -8.66 5.22
C GLY A 351 11.17 -7.79 4.02
N PHE A 352 9.91 -7.80 3.61
CA PHE A 352 9.48 -7.16 2.38
C PHE A 352 9.67 -5.63 2.41
N THR A 353 9.18 -4.94 3.45
CA THR A 353 9.26 -3.46 3.50
C THR A 353 10.73 -2.98 3.55
N ALA A 354 11.61 -3.66 4.26
CA ALA A 354 13.05 -3.33 4.25
C ALA A 354 13.64 -3.44 2.83
N GLN A 355 13.28 -4.49 2.07
CA GLN A 355 13.71 -4.64 0.68
C GLN A 355 13.07 -3.60 -0.24
N LEU A 356 11.78 -3.27 -0.06
CA LEU A 356 11.09 -2.24 -0.82
C LEU A 356 11.80 -0.88 -0.70
N LEU A 357 12.18 -0.48 0.52
CA LEU A 357 12.87 0.79 0.79
C LEU A 357 14.22 0.87 0.08
N THR A 358 14.98 -0.23 -0.01
CA THR A 358 16.29 -0.28 -0.66
C THR A 358 16.22 -0.50 -2.17
N SER A 359 15.08 -0.98 -2.71
CA SER A 359 14.89 -1.27 -4.13
C SER A 359 14.17 -0.14 -4.87
N THR A 360 12.85 -0.20 -4.94
CA THR A 360 12.04 0.78 -5.66
C THR A 360 11.68 2.00 -4.82
N GLY A 361 11.70 1.88 -3.49
CA GLY A 361 11.07 2.82 -2.59
C GLY A 361 9.55 2.65 -2.58
N PRO A 362 8.79 3.63 -2.07
CA PRO A 362 7.35 3.53 -1.86
C PRO A 362 6.55 3.74 -3.15
N VAL A 363 6.76 2.86 -4.15
CA VAL A 363 5.96 2.81 -5.38
C VAL A 363 4.57 2.27 -5.10
N ASN A 364 3.61 2.63 -5.93
CA ASN A 364 2.21 2.28 -5.74
C ASN A 364 1.93 0.80 -6.07
N GLY A 365 2.61 0.21 -7.05
CA GLY A 365 2.38 -1.19 -7.44
C GLY A 365 3.57 -1.93 -8.03
N LEU A 366 3.68 -3.20 -7.64
CA LEU A 366 4.56 -4.22 -8.22
C LEU A 366 3.68 -5.31 -8.85
N LEU A 367 3.70 -5.45 -10.20
CA LEU A 367 2.75 -6.27 -10.96
C LEU A 367 3.43 -7.24 -11.97
N PRO A 368 4.35 -8.11 -11.62
CA PRO A 368 5.28 -8.06 -10.49
C PRO A 368 6.47 -7.13 -10.74
N THR A 369 6.66 -6.68 -11.98
CA THR A 369 7.58 -5.60 -12.33
C THR A 369 7.01 -4.29 -11.75
N PRO A 370 7.83 -3.35 -11.27
CA PRO A 370 7.33 -2.06 -10.79
C PRO A 370 6.83 -1.20 -11.97
N VAL A 371 5.60 -1.42 -12.39
CA VAL A 371 4.96 -0.73 -13.51
C VAL A 371 4.16 0.49 -13.07
N ASP A 372 3.57 0.45 -11.86
CA ASP A 372 2.98 1.64 -11.24
C ASP A 372 3.96 2.25 -10.24
N THR A 373 4.84 3.09 -10.75
CA THR A 373 5.86 3.77 -9.95
C THR A 373 5.42 5.14 -9.43
N THR A 374 4.15 5.51 -9.57
CA THR A 374 3.53 6.62 -8.86
C THR A 374 3.67 6.41 -7.35
N GLN A 375 3.81 7.50 -6.59
CA GLN A 375 3.95 7.46 -5.14
C GLN A 375 2.84 8.32 -4.52
N ILE A 376 2.11 7.76 -3.56
CA ILE A 376 1.00 8.44 -2.89
C ILE A 376 1.13 8.32 -1.36
N ALA A 377 0.54 9.28 -0.65
CA ALA A 377 0.57 9.33 0.80
C ALA A 377 0.00 8.06 1.45
N TYR A 378 -1.07 7.50 0.89
CA TYR A 378 -1.70 6.29 1.40
C TYR A 378 -0.73 5.10 1.44
N GLY A 379 0.01 4.86 0.35
CA GLY A 379 0.98 3.78 0.29
C GLY A 379 2.13 3.96 1.29
N ALA A 380 2.63 5.19 1.45
CA ALA A 380 3.69 5.52 2.41
C ALA A 380 3.22 5.35 3.86
N ASP A 381 2.04 5.89 4.20
CA ASP A 381 1.43 5.78 5.53
C ASP A 381 1.15 4.33 5.92
N ALA A 382 0.56 3.52 5.03
CA ALA A 382 0.27 2.11 5.31
C ALA A 382 1.54 1.33 5.74
N ARG A 383 2.71 1.64 5.16
CA ARG A 383 3.99 1.07 5.60
C ARG A 383 4.38 1.57 6.99
N VAL A 384 4.25 2.88 7.26
CA VAL A 384 4.56 3.46 8.58
C VAL A 384 3.66 2.85 9.68
N GLN A 385 2.35 2.80 9.46
CA GLN A 385 1.40 2.20 10.41
C GLN A 385 1.71 0.71 10.68
N GLY A 386 1.99 -0.06 9.62
CA GLY A 386 2.37 -1.47 9.73
C GLY A 386 3.63 -1.67 10.56
N LEU A 387 4.69 -0.90 10.26
CA LEU A 387 5.97 -0.97 10.95
C LEU A 387 5.85 -0.63 12.45
N ILE A 388 5.13 0.42 12.79
CA ILE A 388 4.92 0.82 14.20
C ILE A 388 4.10 -0.21 14.95
N ALA A 389 2.98 -0.67 14.38
CA ALA A 389 2.12 -1.64 15.04
C ALA A 389 2.86 -2.96 15.31
N VAL A 390 3.61 -3.47 14.32
CA VAL A 390 4.39 -4.71 14.47
C VAL A 390 5.54 -4.54 15.45
N SER A 391 6.26 -3.40 15.41
CA SER A 391 7.30 -3.09 16.40
C SER A 391 6.76 -3.12 17.81
N THR A 392 5.62 -2.46 18.05
CA THR A 392 4.95 -2.40 19.37
C THR A 392 4.52 -3.79 19.84
N ALA A 393 3.85 -4.57 18.98
CA ALA A 393 3.35 -5.90 19.33
C ALA A 393 4.48 -6.93 19.58
N THR A 394 5.67 -6.72 19.00
CA THR A 394 6.78 -7.68 19.06
C THR A 394 7.94 -7.22 19.93
N GLY A 395 8.01 -5.94 20.32
CA GLY A 395 9.14 -5.35 21.04
C GLY A 395 10.43 -5.29 20.20
N ARG A 396 10.32 -5.12 18.86
CA ARG A 396 11.48 -5.15 17.94
C ARG A 396 11.81 -3.75 17.43
N PRO A 397 12.80 -3.06 18.01
CA PRO A 397 13.08 -1.64 17.71
C PRO A 397 13.56 -1.41 16.27
N GLY A 398 14.18 -2.41 15.62
CA GLY A 398 14.60 -2.30 14.22
C GLY A 398 13.43 -2.07 13.27
N ILE A 399 12.27 -2.65 13.55
CA ILE A 399 11.06 -2.44 12.75
C ILE A 399 10.57 -1.00 12.91
N ALA A 400 10.62 -0.40 14.12
CA ALA A 400 10.30 1.00 14.33
C ALA A 400 11.25 1.94 13.56
N GLN A 401 12.56 1.65 13.53
CA GLN A 401 13.50 2.47 12.77
C GLN A 401 13.20 2.46 11.27
N LEU A 402 12.75 1.32 10.72
CA LEU A 402 12.28 1.28 9.33
C LEU A 402 11.07 2.20 9.11
N ALA A 403 10.19 2.41 10.11
CA ALA A 403 9.08 3.36 10.00
C ALA A 403 9.59 4.82 9.89
N GLY A 404 10.59 5.21 10.65
CA GLY A 404 11.23 6.52 10.50
C GLY A 404 11.81 6.70 9.09
N ILE A 405 12.52 5.70 8.54
CA ILE A 405 13.05 5.76 7.18
C ILE A 405 11.92 5.83 6.15
N ALA A 406 10.84 5.05 6.29
CA ALA A 406 9.69 5.08 5.38
C ALA A 406 8.97 6.43 5.40
N ALA A 407 8.80 7.03 6.60
CA ALA A 407 8.19 8.36 6.76
C ALA A 407 9.03 9.48 6.12
N GLY A 408 10.31 9.27 5.83
CA GLY A 408 11.16 10.18 5.06
C GLY A 408 10.55 10.59 3.72
N TRP A 409 9.62 9.80 3.16
CA TRP A 409 8.89 10.10 1.95
C TRP A 409 8.16 11.47 2.02
N PHE A 410 7.55 11.78 3.14
CA PHE A 410 6.83 13.05 3.35
C PHE A 410 7.76 14.27 3.37
N PHE A 411 9.04 14.07 3.68
CA PHE A 411 10.05 15.12 3.83
C PHE A 411 10.99 15.27 2.62
N GLY A 412 10.81 14.44 1.55
CA GLY A 412 11.60 14.51 0.33
C GLY A 412 12.26 13.21 -0.13
N GLN A 413 12.20 12.12 0.64
CA GLN A 413 12.69 10.80 0.22
C GLN A 413 11.76 10.17 -0.83
N ASN A 414 11.37 10.91 -1.85
CA ASN A 414 10.44 10.55 -2.90
C ASN A 414 11.04 10.85 -4.27
N ALA A 415 10.30 10.56 -5.34
CA ALA A 415 10.78 10.74 -6.71
C ALA A 415 11.01 12.22 -7.08
N SER A 416 10.36 13.18 -6.40
CA SER A 416 10.56 14.61 -6.64
C SER A 416 11.80 15.19 -5.93
N GLY A 417 12.29 14.53 -4.89
CA GLY A 417 13.34 15.06 -4.01
C GLY A 417 12.90 16.24 -3.15
N ALA A 418 11.60 16.56 -3.09
CA ALA A 418 11.04 17.68 -2.34
C ALA A 418 10.00 17.21 -1.31
N PRO A 419 9.80 17.96 -0.21
CA PRO A 419 8.73 17.67 0.74
C PRO A 419 7.34 17.66 0.06
N VAL A 420 6.50 16.71 0.44
CA VAL A 420 5.11 16.60 -0.02
C VAL A 420 4.11 16.85 1.12
N TYR A 421 4.59 17.03 2.34
CA TYR A 421 3.83 17.45 3.50
C TYR A 421 4.35 18.81 4.00
N ASP A 422 3.44 19.71 4.35
CA ASP A 422 3.74 21.01 4.95
C ASP A 422 3.17 21.10 6.38
N PRO A 423 4.00 21.04 7.43
CA PRO A 423 3.54 21.10 8.80
C PRO A 423 2.94 22.47 9.19
N ALA A 424 3.22 23.55 8.44
CA ALA A 424 2.65 24.87 8.71
C ALA A 424 1.17 24.96 8.34
N THR A 425 0.70 24.16 7.39
CA THR A 425 -0.67 24.21 6.86
C THR A 425 -1.43 22.87 6.99
N GLY A 426 -0.74 21.75 7.20
CA GLY A 426 -1.31 20.41 7.18
C GLY A 426 -1.57 19.87 5.76
N VAL A 427 -1.16 20.58 4.73
CA VAL A 427 -1.31 20.17 3.33
C VAL A 427 -0.41 18.98 3.02
N THR A 428 -1.00 17.92 2.48
CA THR A 428 -0.28 16.78 1.89
C THR A 428 -0.60 16.70 0.41
N ARG A 429 0.42 16.72 -0.45
CA ARG A 429 0.24 16.63 -1.91
C ARG A 429 -0.31 15.28 -2.34
N ASP A 430 -1.18 15.25 -3.37
CA ASP A 430 -1.90 14.04 -3.81
C ASP A 430 -1.00 12.94 -4.40
N GLY A 431 0.24 13.25 -4.73
CA GLY A 431 1.19 12.24 -5.14
C GLY A 431 2.37 12.79 -5.93
N VAL A 432 3.29 11.89 -6.24
CA VAL A 432 4.50 12.16 -7.02
C VAL A 432 4.54 11.20 -8.20
N GLN A 433 4.60 11.75 -9.40
CA GLN A 433 4.68 10.99 -10.63
C GLN A 433 6.08 10.33 -10.80
N PRO A 434 6.22 9.29 -11.62
CA PRO A 434 7.51 8.62 -11.85
C PRO A 434 8.63 9.54 -12.32
N ASN A 435 8.30 10.61 -13.03
CA ASN A 435 9.24 11.62 -13.52
C ASN A 435 9.60 12.70 -12.48
N GLY A 436 9.13 12.57 -11.23
CA GLY A 436 9.34 13.53 -10.16
C GLY A 436 8.34 14.68 -10.12
N THR A 437 7.38 14.77 -11.04
CA THR A 437 6.34 15.80 -11.00
C THR A 437 5.41 15.57 -9.80
N VAL A 438 5.23 16.60 -8.97
CA VAL A 438 4.31 16.57 -7.83
C VAL A 438 2.91 16.98 -8.30
N ASN A 439 1.88 16.20 -7.96
CA ASN A 439 0.50 16.64 -8.05
C ASN A 439 0.24 17.63 -6.90
N LEU A 440 0.02 18.88 -7.23
CA LEU A 440 -0.12 19.98 -6.25
C LEU A 440 -1.46 20.00 -5.53
N ASN A 441 -2.45 19.23 -5.98
CA ASN A 441 -3.71 19.04 -5.27
C ASN A 441 -3.48 18.44 -3.87
N SER A 442 -4.48 18.55 -3.02
CA SER A 442 -4.46 18.02 -1.66
C SER A 442 -5.87 17.63 -1.24
N GLY A 443 -6.32 16.47 -1.72
CA GLY A 443 -7.63 15.92 -1.40
C GLY A 443 -7.67 15.26 -0.02
N ALA A 444 -8.80 14.64 0.28
CA ALA A 444 -9.04 14.01 1.57
C ALA A 444 -8.06 12.86 1.83
N GLU A 445 -7.90 11.93 0.89
CA GLU A 445 -7.05 10.74 1.05
C GLU A 445 -5.60 11.13 1.42
N SER A 446 -4.97 11.99 0.64
CA SER A 446 -3.60 12.42 0.89
C SER A 446 -3.45 13.16 2.23
N THR A 447 -4.41 14.04 2.57
CA THR A 447 -4.44 14.78 3.83
C THR A 447 -4.57 13.84 5.03
N ILE A 448 -5.49 12.89 4.98
CA ILE A 448 -5.72 11.88 6.02
C ILE A 448 -4.44 11.08 6.29
N HIS A 449 -3.85 10.51 5.23
CA HIS A 449 -2.69 9.63 5.37
C HIS A 449 -1.41 10.38 5.74
N GLY A 450 -1.28 11.65 5.31
CA GLY A 450 -0.24 12.54 5.82
C GLY A 450 -0.38 12.74 7.33
N LEU A 451 -1.57 13.08 7.80
CA LEU A 451 -1.82 13.33 9.23
C LEU A 451 -1.68 12.06 10.09
N LEU A 452 -2.15 10.89 9.63
CA LEU A 452 -1.93 9.63 10.34
C LEU A 452 -0.44 9.33 10.56
N THR A 453 0.40 9.59 9.54
CA THR A 453 1.86 9.48 9.69
C THR A 453 2.42 10.53 10.64
N MET A 454 1.99 11.80 10.55
CA MET A 454 2.49 12.87 11.44
C MET A 454 2.13 12.59 12.91
N GLN A 455 0.94 12.07 13.21
CA GLN A 455 0.55 11.64 14.56
C GLN A 455 1.48 10.55 15.12
N VAL A 456 1.91 9.61 14.27
CA VAL A 456 2.93 8.61 14.66
C VAL A 456 4.25 9.29 14.99
N LEU A 457 4.70 10.23 14.15
CA LEU A 457 5.98 10.91 14.35
C LEU A 457 5.96 11.84 15.58
N ASP A 458 4.85 12.49 15.87
CA ASP A 458 4.69 13.29 17.09
C ASP A 458 4.75 12.45 18.36
N ALA A 459 4.22 11.22 18.30
CA ALA A 459 4.32 10.25 19.40
C ALA A 459 5.74 9.64 19.53
N HIS A 460 6.58 9.72 18.48
CA HIS A 460 7.91 9.13 18.40
C HIS A 460 8.95 10.11 17.85
N PRO A 461 9.43 11.10 18.66
CA PRO A 461 10.34 12.16 18.18
C PRO A 461 11.67 11.64 17.60
N ASP A 462 12.16 10.50 18.05
CA ASP A 462 13.35 9.82 17.51
C ASP A 462 13.11 9.33 16.07
N LEU A 463 11.92 8.85 15.75
CA LEU A 463 11.53 8.46 14.40
C LEU A 463 11.28 9.67 13.51
N ALA A 464 10.74 10.75 14.05
CA ALA A 464 10.62 12.04 13.35
C ALA A 464 12.00 12.58 12.92
N ALA A 465 12.97 12.54 13.83
CA ALA A 465 14.35 12.92 13.52
C ALA A 465 14.96 12.02 12.43
N LEU A 466 14.70 10.71 12.49
CA LEU A 466 15.16 9.74 11.49
C LEU A 466 14.49 9.98 10.12
N ALA A 467 13.20 10.32 10.08
CA ALA A 467 12.49 10.67 8.85
C ALA A 467 13.10 11.91 8.17
N GLN A 468 13.36 12.95 8.94
CA GLN A 468 14.01 14.17 8.45
C GLN A 468 15.47 13.92 8.03
N ALA A 469 16.20 13.04 8.74
CA ALA A 469 17.56 12.62 8.36
C ALA A 469 17.59 11.80 7.08
N SER A 470 16.46 11.21 6.67
CA SER A 470 16.33 10.39 5.45
C SER A 470 15.78 11.16 4.25
N ALA A 471 15.58 12.46 4.34
CA ALA A 471 14.80 13.26 3.38
C ALA A 471 15.39 13.31 1.95
N SER A 472 16.72 13.26 1.80
CA SER A 472 17.40 13.39 0.51
C SER A 472 18.14 12.10 0.15
N ILE A 473 17.69 11.42 -0.89
CA ILE A 473 18.31 10.19 -1.39
C ILE A 473 19.61 10.50 -2.10
N ARG A 474 20.71 9.92 -1.63
CA ARG A 474 22.01 9.93 -2.33
C ARG A 474 22.22 8.71 -3.20
N THR A 475 21.78 7.55 -2.73
CA THR A 475 21.91 6.27 -3.43
C THR A 475 20.76 5.36 -3.07
N ARG A 476 20.14 4.75 -4.07
CA ARG A 476 19.27 3.58 -3.91
C ARG A 476 19.73 2.54 -4.95
N ASP A 477 20.24 1.41 -4.47
CA ASP A 477 20.77 0.34 -5.31
C ASP A 477 20.30 -1.01 -4.79
N GLY A 478 19.14 -1.46 -5.24
CA GLY A 478 18.54 -2.72 -4.79
C GLY A 478 17.78 -3.47 -5.87
N LEU A 479 17.39 -2.79 -6.95
CA LEU A 479 16.71 -3.40 -8.07
C LEU A 479 17.02 -2.63 -9.35
N ARG A 480 17.39 -3.35 -10.41
CA ARG A 480 17.47 -2.84 -11.78
C ARG A 480 16.57 -3.71 -12.65
N ILE A 481 15.79 -3.06 -13.50
CA ILE A 481 14.93 -3.73 -14.46
C ILE A 481 15.63 -3.67 -15.81
N VAL A 482 15.68 -4.80 -16.49
CA VAL A 482 16.15 -4.92 -17.86
C VAL A 482 15.00 -5.47 -18.69
N GLU A 483 14.35 -4.58 -19.44
CA GLU A 483 13.22 -4.93 -20.29
C GLU A 483 13.62 -5.96 -21.33
N ALA A 484 12.74 -6.93 -21.58
CA ALA A 484 13.07 -8.06 -22.45
C ALA A 484 13.39 -7.63 -23.89
N GLU A 485 12.64 -6.66 -24.42
CA GLU A 485 12.81 -6.14 -25.79
C GLU A 485 14.15 -5.42 -26.03
N THR A 486 14.87 -5.03 -24.96
CA THR A 486 16.22 -4.45 -25.10
C THR A 486 17.27 -5.49 -25.45
N GLY A 487 16.92 -6.77 -25.36
CA GLY A 487 17.81 -7.89 -25.68
C GLY A 487 18.04 -8.06 -27.18
N THR A 488 19.30 -8.42 -27.56
CA THR A 488 19.61 -8.82 -28.92
C THR A 488 19.05 -10.20 -29.21
N VAL A 489 18.16 -10.27 -30.19
CA VAL A 489 17.42 -11.49 -30.57
C VAL A 489 18.07 -12.17 -31.76
N THR A 490 18.19 -13.51 -31.70
CA THR A 490 18.53 -14.37 -32.84
C THR A 490 17.64 -15.60 -32.89
N GLY A 491 17.39 -16.11 -34.11
CA GLY A 491 16.44 -17.20 -34.31
C GLY A 491 14.98 -16.75 -34.39
N PRO A 492 14.02 -17.64 -34.14
CA PRO A 492 12.59 -17.34 -34.37
C PRO A 492 11.88 -16.60 -33.23
N ALA A 493 12.59 -15.80 -32.41
CA ALA A 493 11.95 -14.95 -31.41
C ALA A 493 11.47 -13.64 -32.02
N VAL A 494 10.40 -13.09 -31.42
CA VAL A 494 9.80 -11.81 -31.83
C VAL A 494 9.50 -10.95 -30.61
N THR A 495 9.65 -9.64 -30.75
CA THR A 495 9.16 -8.66 -29.79
C THR A 495 7.68 -8.41 -30.05
N VAL A 496 6.87 -8.40 -29.01
CA VAL A 496 5.42 -8.27 -29.09
C VAL A 496 4.95 -7.13 -28.19
N THR A 497 4.12 -6.25 -28.73
CA THR A 497 3.36 -5.28 -27.94
C THR A 497 2.05 -5.96 -27.51
N PRO A 498 1.79 -6.11 -26.22
CA PRO A 498 0.55 -6.72 -25.76
C PRO A 498 -0.68 -5.89 -26.17
N ALA A 499 -1.78 -6.55 -26.51
CA ALA A 499 -3.04 -5.88 -26.85
C ALA A 499 -3.63 -5.11 -25.64
N SER A 500 -3.35 -5.58 -24.44
CA SER A 500 -3.63 -4.93 -23.17
C SER A 500 -2.41 -5.12 -22.26
N ALA A 501 -1.99 -4.08 -21.57
CA ALA A 501 -0.97 -4.20 -20.55
C ALA A 501 -1.48 -5.06 -19.37
N TRP A 502 -2.74 -4.90 -18.98
CA TRP A 502 -3.39 -5.67 -17.92
C TRP A 502 -3.73 -7.10 -18.37
N THR A 503 -3.32 -8.10 -17.59
CA THR A 503 -3.53 -9.53 -17.89
C THR A 503 -4.82 -10.10 -17.28
N GLY A 504 -5.47 -9.37 -16.37
CA GLY A 504 -6.56 -9.83 -15.51
C GLY A 504 -6.16 -9.92 -14.05
N GLU A 505 -4.88 -10.09 -13.74
CA GLU A 505 -4.36 -10.21 -12.36
C GLU A 505 -2.96 -9.63 -12.18
N SER A 506 -2.34 -9.13 -13.26
CA SER A 506 -0.97 -8.62 -13.31
C SER A 506 -0.84 -7.67 -14.50
N GLN A 507 0.35 -7.12 -14.73
CA GLN A 507 0.59 -6.19 -15.83
C GLN A 507 1.94 -6.41 -16.49
N TRP A 508 1.94 -6.42 -17.83
CA TRP A 508 3.15 -6.39 -18.64
C TRP A 508 3.92 -5.08 -18.44
N SER A 509 5.25 -5.19 -18.42
CA SER A 509 6.15 -4.03 -18.45
C SER A 509 6.56 -3.74 -19.90
N GLY A 510 5.89 -2.80 -20.55
CA GLY A 510 6.22 -2.46 -21.95
C GLY A 510 5.91 -3.55 -22.97
N GLN A 511 6.94 -4.03 -23.68
CA GLN A 511 6.85 -5.10 -24.65
C GLN A 511 7.50 -6.38 -24.09
N TYR A 512 7.07 -7.54 -24.58
CA TYR A 512 7.68 -8.80 -24.21
C TYR A 512 8.32 -9.53 -25.39
N ILE A 513 9.22 -10.46 -25.12
CA ILE A 513 9.75 -11.37 -26.13
C ILE A 513 9.03 -12.68 -26.10
N SER A 514 8.45 -13.07 -27.25
CA SER A 514 7.94 -14.41 -27.52
C SER A 514 9.05 -15.21 -28.19
N ALA A 515 9.68 -16.11 -27.44
CA ALA A 515 10.85 -16.88 -27.85
C ALA A 515 10.47 -18.33 -28.19
N SER A 516 10.38 -18.66 -29.47
CA SER A 516 10.15 -20.02 -29.94
C SER A 516 11.41 -20.90 -29.84
N ALA A 517 11.24 -22.23 -29.94
CA ALA A 517 12.37 -23.16 -29.90
C ALA A 517 13.44 -22.81 -30.93
N GLY A 518 14.69 -22.76 -30.50
CA GLY A 518 15.84 -22.33 -31.31
C GLY A 518 16.18 -20.82 -31.16
N SER A 519 15.38 -20.06 -30.45
CA SER A 519 15.65 -18.66 -30.15
C SER A 519 16.77 -18.49 -29.15
N THR A 520 17.54 -17.40 -29.33
CA THR A 520 18.49 -16.90 -28.34
C THR A 520 18.25 -15.40 -28.14
N VAL A 521 18.21 -14.96 -26.89
CA VAL A 521 18.13 -13.55 -26.50
C VAL A 521 19.31 -13.23 -25.60
N THR A 522 20.02 -12.14 -25.86
CA THR A 522 21.17 -11.72 -25.06
C THR A 522 21.00 -10.28 -24.60
N TRP A 523 21.03 -10.05 -23.30
CA TRP A 523 20.99 -8.74 -22.66
C TRP A 523 22.37 -8.31 -22.21
N GLN A 524 22.63 -7.00 -22.32
CA GLN A 524 23.79 -6.37 -21.71
C GLN A 524 23.41 -5.84 -20.32
N LEU A 525 24.24 -6.16 -19.33
CA LEU A 525 24.13 -5.66 -17.98
C LEU A 525 25.30 -4.78 -17.65
N PRO A 526 25.15 -3.70 -16.89
CA PRO A 526 26.29 -2.97 -16.36
C PRO A 526 27.12 -3.86 -15.44
N ALA A 527 28.43 -3.64 -15.40
CA ALA A 527 29.28 -4.25 -14.38
C ALA A 527 28.85 -3.80 -12.97
N ASP A 528 29.11 -4.62 -11.98
CA ASP A 528 28.76 -4.34 -10.59
C ASP A 528 29.96 -4.59 -9.66
N THR A 529 29.81 -4.28 -8.39
CA THR A 529 30.84 -4.52 -7.37
C THR A 529 30.57 -5.77 -6.54
N GLN A 530 29.40 -6.41 -6.75
CA GLN A 530 28.95 -7.57 -5.98
C GLN A 530 28.20 -8.58 -6.86
N ASP A 531 27.94 -9.75 -6.33
CA ASP A 531 27.10 -10.77 -6.94
C ASP A 531 25.65 -10.28 -7.03
N ARG A 532 24.93 -10.72 -8.08
CA ARG A 532 23.55 -10.31 -8.37
C ARG A 532 22.66 -11.53 -8.63
N LEU A 533 21.48 -11.50 -8.05
CA LEU A 533 20.40 -12.43 -8.38
C LEU A 533 19.70 -11.95 -9.66
N ILE A 534 19.37 -12.91 -10.52
CA ILE A 534 18.58 -12.66 -11.74
C ILE A 534 17.26 -13.40 -11.62
N GLN A 535 16.17 -12.69 -11.84
CA GLN A 535 14.83 -13.26 -11.89
C GLN A 535 14.13 -12.80 -13.17
N PRO A 536 14.10 -13.64 -14.22
CA PRO A 536 13.27 -13.36 -15.37
C PRO A 536 11.79 -13.32 -14.98
N VAL A 537 11.09 -12.27 -15.38
CA VAL A 537 9.64 -12.16 -15.34
C VAL A 537 9.12 -12.87 -16.59
N VAL A 538 8.33 -13.92 -16.38
CA VAL A 538 7.87 -14.78 -17.47
C VAL A 538 6.40 -15.10 -17.34
N GLU A 539 5.74 -15.35 -18.47
CA GLU A 539 4.38 -15.86 -18.48
C GLU A 539 4.39 -17.38 -18.42
N LEU A 540 3.99 -17.94 -17.29
CA LEU A 540 3.81 -19.36 -17.12
C LEU A 540 2.46 -19.80 -17.73
N THR A 541 2.50 -20.76 -18.65
CA THR A 541 1.34 -21.20 -19.43
C THR A 541 1.08 -22.70 -19.19
N PRO A 542 -0.12 -23.09 -18.75
CA PRO A 542 -0.42 -24.50 -18.53
C PRO A 542 -0.16 -25.37 -19.77
N GLN A 543 0.31 -26.61 -19.54
CA GLN A 543 0.48 -27.64 -20.56
C GLN A 543 1.58 -27.38 -21.61
N THR A 544 2.29 -26.25 -21.60
CA THR A 544 3.43 -26.06 -22.48
C THR A 544 4.65 -26.86 -22.03
N ARG A 545 5.47 -27.29 -23.00
CA ARG A 545 6.78 -27.94 -22.76
C ARG A 545 7.95 -26.99 -22.97
N ALA A 546 7.67 -25.73 -23.21
CA ALA A 546 8.69 -24.71 -23.42
C ALA A 546 9.66 -24.63 -22.23
N ARG A 547 10.92 -24.49 -22.56
CA ARG A 547 12.00 -24.35 -21.57
C ARG A 547 13.02 -23.34 -22.07
N THR A 548 13.41 -22.42 -21.21
CA THR A 548 14.49 -21.48 -21.49
C THR A 548 15.63 -21.68 -20.50
N THR A 549 16.84 -21.87 -21.01
CA THR A 549 18.07 -21.98 -20.20
C THR A 549 18.79 -20.66 -20.20
N PHE A 550 19.21 -20.18 -19.03
CA PHE A 550 19.92 -18.91 -18.83
C PHE A 550 21.38 -19.16 -18.50
N THR A 551 22.28 -18.36 -19.10
CA THR A 551 23.73 -18.40 -18.87
C THR A 551 24.32 -17.01 -18.76
N ALA A 552 25.41 -16.85 -17.99
CA ALA A 552 26.29 -15.68 -18.04
C ALA A 552 27.63 -16.12 -18.66
N GLY A 553 27.87 -15.72 -19.89
CA GLY A 553 28.94 -16.29 -20.68
C GLY A 553 28.83 -17.83 -20.78
N ARG A 554 29.80 -18.56 -20.21
CA ARG A 554 29.81 -20.05 -20.17
C ARG A 554 29.17 -20.60 -18.88
N SER A 555 28.87 -19.78 -17.90
CA SER A 555 28.38 -20.20 -16.58
C SER A 555 26.84 -20.41 -16.65
N PRO A 556 26.31 -21.59 -16.32
CA PRO A 556 24.87 -21.82 -16.28
C PRO A 556 24.27 -21.13 -15.05
N LEU A 557 23.18 -20.36 -15.22
CA LEU A 557 22.44 -19.71 -14.14
C LEU A 557 21.23 -20.55 -13.69
N GLY A 558 20.58 -21.23 -14.61
CA GLY A 558 19.39 -22.02 -14.35
C GLY A 558 18.53 -22.17 -15.59
N ASP A 559 17.36 -22.79 -15.40
CA ASP A 559 16.36 -22.95 -16.45
C ASP A 559 14.95 -22.71 -15.93
N ILE A 560 14.09 -22.22 -16.81
CA ILE A 560 12.67 -22.01 -16.56
C ILE A 560 11.86 -22.96 -17.44
N ARG A 561 10.89 -23.62 -16.81
CA ARG A 561 9.88 -24.45 -17.48
C ARG A 561 8.56 -23.69 -17.45
N TYR A 562 8.10 -23.26 -18.58
CA TYR A 562 6.89 -22.40 -18.66
C TYR A 562 5.60 -23.14 -18.29
N GLY A 563 5.58 -24.44 -18.38
CA GLY A 563 4.45 -25.26 -17.91
C GLY A 563 4.45 -25.56 -16.42
N ALA A 564 5.37 -25.00 -15.64
CA ALA A 564 5.44 -25.20 -14.18
C ALA A 564 4.50 -24.27 -13.41
N VAL A 565 3.28 -24.10 -13.92
CA VAL A 565 2.18 -23.40 -13.27
C VAL A 565 1.13 -24.41 -12.81
N GLY A 566 0.52 -24.17 -11.68
CA GLY A 566 -0.54 -25.02 -11.16
C GLY A 566 -1.88 -24.85 -11.89
N ARG A 567 -2.91 -25.53 -11.40
CA ARG A 567 -4.26 -25.39 -11.93
C ARG A 567 -4.73 -23.96 -11.77
N GLN A 568 -5.23 -23.32 -12.84
CA GLN A 568 -5.74 -21.96 -12.84
C GLN A 568 -6.79 -21.73 -11.73
N GLY A 569 -7.78 -22.63 -11.62
CA GLY A 569 -8.83 -22.51 -10.61
C GLY A 569 -9.71 -21.28 -10.80
N ASN A 570 -9.67 -20.37 -9.83
CA ASN A 570 -10.43 -19.12 -9.81
C ASN A 570 -9.61 -17.91 -10.31
N ALA A 571 -8.37 -18.10 -10.77
CA ALA A 571 -7.53 -17.02 -11.27
C ALA A 571 -8.23 -16.26 -12.42
N PRO A 572 -8.20 -14.93 -12.43
CA PRO A 572 -8.80 -14.12 -13.51
C PRO A 572 -8.07 -14.30 -14.85
N SER A 573 -6.75 -14.56 -14.81
CA SER A 573 -5.93 -14.83 -15.98
C SER A 573 -5.79 -16.33 -16.25
N PRO A 574 -5.75 -16.77 -17.52
CA PRO A 574 -5.47 -18.17 -17.86
C PRO A 574 -3.99 -18.55 -17.67
N THR A 575 -3.10 -17.57 -17.50
CA THR A 575 -1.65 -17.70 -17.37
C THR A 575 -1.16 -16.87 -16.19
N GLU A 576 0.02 -17.19 -15.65
CA GLU A 576 0.62 -16.46 -14.53
C GLU A 576 1.87 -15.68 -15.01
N LEU A 577 1.84 -14.35 -14.91
CA LEU A 577 3.02 -13.52 -15.13
C LEU A 577 3.77 -13.35 -13.80
N THR A 578 4.97 -13.92 -13.69
CA THR A 578 5.67 -14.00 -12.39
C THR A 578 7.20 -14.00 -12.55
N PRO A 579 7.95 -13.45 -11.57
CA PRO A 579 9.40 -13.58 -11.52
C PRO A 579 9.81 -14.99 -11.09
N VAL A 580 10.70 -15.60 -11.83
CA VAL A 580 11.24 -16.94 -11.50
C VAL A 580 12.71 -16.81 -11.13
N PRO A 581 13.12 -17.09 -9.87
CA PRO A 581 14.51 -16.95 -9.47
C PRO A 581 15.39 -18.00 -10.17
N LEU A 582 16.48 -17.55 -10.78
CA LEU A 582 17.51 -18.46 -11.27
C LEU A 582 18.32 -19.01 -10.09
N ARG A 583 18.83 -20.24 -10.25
CA ARG A 583 19.49 -20.99 -9.15
C ARG A 583 20.83 -20.42 -8.72
N ARG A 584 21.51 -19.67 -9.60
CA ARG A 584 22.86 -19.12 -9.35
C ARG A 584 22.86 -17.63 -9.58
N THR A 585 23.65 -16.94 -8.79
CA THR A 585 23.98 -15.54 -8.97
C THR A 585 24.94 -15.35 -10.15
N ILE A 586 25.04 -14.11 -10.62
CA ILE A 586 26.09 -13.68 -11.55
C ILE A 586 27.14 -12.86 -10.80
N GLY A 587 28.41 -13.13 -11.09
CA GLY A 587 29.52 -12.41 -10.47
C GLY A 587 29.62 -10.95 -10.94
N PRO A 588 30.42 -10.13 -10.24
CA PRO A 588 30.54 -8.68 -10.47
C PRO A 588 30.93 -8.32 -11.92
N ALA A 589 31.87 -9.06 -12.49
CA ALA A 589 32.38 -8.82 -13.84
C ALA A 589 31.46 -9.30 -14.97
N ALA A 590 30.40 -10.04 -14.67
CA ALA A 590 29.51 -10.55 -15.70
C ALA A 590 28.62 -9.43 -16.25
N THR A 591 28.73 -9.13 -17.53
CA THR A 591 28.00 -8.06 -18.23
C THR A 591 26.99 -8.57 -19.23
N THR A 592 26.82 -9.88 -19.36
CA THR A 592 25.86 -10.48 -20.30
C THR A 592 25.05 -11.61 -19.65
N VAL A 593 23.76 -11.63 -19.96
CA VAL A 593 22.87 -12.77 -19.69
C VAL A 593 22.30 -13.23 -21.03
N THR A 594 22.37 -14.54 -21.28
CA THR A 594 21.84 -15.14 -22.51
C THR A 594 20.78 -16.17 -22.16
N ALA A 595 19.62 -16.08 -22.80
CA ALA A 595 18.50 -17.02 -22.72
C ALA A 595 18.43 -17.85 -24.03
N ARG A 596 18.30 -19.18 -23.93
CA ARG A 596 18.07 -20.07 -25.06
C ARG A 596 16.81 -20.89 -24.85
N THR A 597 15.84 -20.76 -25.75
CA THR A 597 14.57 -21.46 -25.67
C THR A 597 14.57 -22.74 -26.45
N SER A 598 13.97 -23.79 -25.87
CA SER A 598 13.79 -25.12 -26.46
C SER A 598 12.38 -25.64 -26.19
N ASN A 599 11.90 -26.56 -27.03
CA ASN A 599 10.66 -27.34 -26.86
C ASN A 599 9.37 -26.49 -26.73
N GLY A 600 9.18 -25.51 -27.61
CA GLY A 600 7.95 -24.70 -27.64
C GLY A 600 8.28 -23.21 -27.61
N THR A 601 7.31 -22.41 -27.20
CA THR A 601 7.45 -20.95 -27.10
C THR A 601 7.34 -20.52 -25.64
N GLY A 602 8.29 -19.70 -25.17
CA GLY A 602 8.28 -19.08 -23.86
C GLY A 602 8.20 -17.56 -23.98
N THR A 603 7.54 -16.92 -23.05
CA THR A 603 7.36 -15.45 -23.02
C THR A 603 8.20 -14.87 -21.89
N ILE A 604 8.99 -13.83 -22.19
CA ILE A 604 9.86 -13.12 -21.24
C ILE A 604 9.48 -11.64 -21.28
N ASP A 605 9.10 -11.07 -20.13
CA ASP A 605 8.71 -9.67 -19.97
C ASP A 605 9.90 -8.79 -19.59
N ALA A 606 10.64 -9.19 -18.56
CA ALA A 606 11.80 -8.44 -18.07
C ALA A 606 12.78 -9.35 -17.31
N LEU A 607 13.94 -8.82 -16.97
CA LEU A 607 14.86 -9.40 -15.99
C LEU A 607 14.92 -8.48 -14.76
N LEU A 608 14.55 -8.96 -13.59
CA LEU A 608 14.83 -8.29 -12.33
C LEU A 608 16.24 -8.64 -11.88
N VAL A 609 17.11 -7.65 -11.78
CA VAL A 609 18.52 -7.76 -11.42
C VAL A 609 18.72 -7.15 -10.05
N MET A 610 19.01 -7.96 -9.04
CA MET A 610 19.11 -7.53 -7.64
C MET A 610 20.51 -7.82 -7.09
N PRO A 611 21.18 -6.82 -6.48
CA PRO A 611 22.44 -7.09 -5.75
C PRO A 611 22.19 -7.97 -4.53
N GLU A 612 23.21 -8.73 -4.10
CA GLU A 612 23.10 -9.52 -2.86
C GLU A 612 22.88 -8.63 -1.64
N VAL A 613 23.50 -7.45 -1.61
CA VAL A 613 23.26 -6.43 -0.59
C VAL A 613 22.74 -5.17 -1.25
N ALA A 614 21.48 -4.85 -0.98
CA ALA A 614 20.86 -3.63 -1.45
C ALA A 614 21.12 -2.48 -0.48
N THR A 615 21.21 -1.25 -1.00
CA THR A 615 21.58 -0.04 -0.26
C THR A 615 20.61 1.10 -0.52
N LEU A 616 20.13 1.73 0.56
CA LEU A 616 19.55 3.07 0.57
C LEU A 616 20.44 3.97 1.42
N ALA A 617 21.05 4.99 0.83
CA ALA A 617 21.77 6.03 1.56
C ALA A 617 21.08 7.37 1.35
N ALA A 618 20.80 8.07 2.43
CA ALA A 618 20.12 9.36 2.44
C ALA A 618 20.73 10.29 3.48
N ASP A 619 20.43 11.59 3.35
CA ASP A 619 20.76 12.61 4.34
C ASP A 619 19.66 13.66 4.47
N GLY A 620 19.70 14.42 5.56
CA GLY A 620 18.78 15.50 5.86
C GLY A 620 19.06 16.09 7.23
N SER A 621 18.74 17.35 7.41
CA SER A 621 18.88 18.05 8.71
C SER A 621 20.27 17.91 9.37
N GLY A 622 21.34 17.83 8.56
CA GLY A 622 22.72 17.66 9.04
C GLY A 622 23.11 16.24 9.46
N HIS A 623 22.23 15.27 9.30
CA HIS A 623 22.42 13.87 9.63
C HIS A 623 22.46 13.01 8.35
N ALA A 624 22.90 11.77 8.48
CA ALA A 624 22.91 10.79 7.39
C ALA A 624 22.43 9.43 7.89
N VAL A 625 21.77 8.70 7.01
CA VAL A 625 21.21 7.37 7.25
C VAL A 625 21.59 6.45 6.09
N THR A 626 22.00 5.22 6.41
CA THR A 626 22.14 4.17 5.41
C THR A 626 21.44 2.92 5.89
N LEU A 627 20.55 2.40 5.06
CA LEU A 627 19.90 1.09 5.23
C LEU A 627 20.52 0.12 4.25
N LEU A 628 21.00 -1.01 4.77
CA LEU A 628 21.47 -2.15 3.99
C LEU A 628 20.53 -3.33 4.21
N THR A 629 20.18 -4.05 3.14
CA THR A 629 19.38 -5.30 3.23
C THR A 629 20.09 -6.43 2.50
N SER A 630 20.08 -7.63 3.07
CA SER A 630 20.80 -8.79 2.52
C SER A 630 19.86 -9.82 1.92
N LYS A 631 20.21 -10.30 0.72
CA LYS A 631 19.68 -11.51 0.10
C LYS A 631 20.68 -12.69 0.17
N SER A 632 21.86 -12.44 0.74
CA SER A 632 22.90 -13.46 0.91
C SER A 632 22.47 -14.53 1.94
N GLY A 633 22.93 -15.76 1.73
CA GLY A 633 22.78 -16.87 2.67
C GLY A 633 23.79 -16.85 3.81
N SER A 634 24.79 -15.96 3.80
CA SER A 634 25.86 -15.84 4.79
C SER A 634 25.97 -14.42 5.32
N ALA A 635 26.48 -14.28 6.55
CA ALA A 635 26.83 -12.97 7.10
C ALA A 635 28.06 -12.42 6.41
N GLU A 636 28.08 -11.11 6.15
CA GLU A 636 29.18 -10.47 5.45
C GLU A 636 29.42 -9.03 5.92
N HIS A 637 30.66 -8.56 5.80
CA HIS A 637 31.00 -7.16 6.06
C HIS A 637 30.92 -6.37 4.77
N ARG A 638 30.25 -5.22 4.82
CA ARG A 638 30.14 -4.30 3.69
C ARG A 638 30.52 -2.89 4.09
N SER A 639 31.19 -2.21 3.16
CA SER A 639 31.43 -0.77 3.24
C SER A 639 30.15 -0.02 2.82
N ALA A 640 29.56 0.70 3.75
CA ALA A 640 28.32 1.44 3.58
C ALA A 640 28.59 2.94 3.38
N PRO A 641 28.03 3.61 2.37
CA PRO A 641 28.19 5.05 2.17
C PRO A 641 27.39 5.78 3.27
N LEU A 642 28.05 6.61 4.09
CA LEU A 642 27.38 7.38 5.14
C LEU A 642 27.64 8.88 5.03
N GLY A 643 28.71 9.26 4.35
CA GLY A 643 29.14 10.65 4.21
C GLY A 643 29.75 11.21 5.52
N GLY A 644 30.42 12.36 5.40
CA GLY A 644 31.02 13.06 6.52
C GLY A 644 32.20 12.35 7.18
N THR A 645 32.52 12.74 8.41
CA THR A 645 33.61 12.21 9.25
C THR A 645 33.10 12.03 10.67
N GLY A 646 33.83 11.31 11.51
CA GLY A 646 33.46 11.08 12.92
C GLY A 646 33.01 9.63 13.15
N LYS A 647 32.04 9.46 14.03
CA LYS A 647 31.53 8.12 14.40
C LYS A 647 30.16 7.86 13.80
N ALA A 648 29.96 6.62 13.38
CA ALA A 648 28.68 6.07 12.97
C ALA A 648 28.12 5.14 14.05
N SER A 649 26.84 5.27 14.36
CA SER A 649 26.09 4.25 15.08
C SER A 649 25.61 3.20 14.09
N ILE A 650 25.80 1.92 14.41
CA ILE A 650 25.40 0.78 13.59
C ILE A 650 24.46 -0.11 14.40
N SER A 651 23.31 -0.39 13.86
CA SER A 651 22.34 -1.33 14.42
C SER A 651 22.11 -2.47 13.43
N GLU A 652 22.54 -3.67 13.82
CA GLU A 652 22.45 -4.89 13.02
C GLU A 652 21.22 -5.69 13.43
N TYR A 653 20.38 -6.10 12.48
CA TYR A 653 19.14 -6.82 12.73
C TYR A 653 19.09 -8.12 11.94
N ASP A 654 18.55 -9.16 12.57
CA ASP A 654 18.25 -10.41 11.89
C ASP A 654 17.06 -10.24 10.90
N ARG A 655 16.77 -11.29 10.13
CA ARG A 655 15.67 -11.32 9.16
C ARG A 655 14.28 -11.07 9.75
N ASN A 656 14.16 -11.08 11.06
CA ASN A 656 12.93 -10.84 11.80
C ASN A 656 12.91 -9.49 12.52
N GLY A 657 13.90 -8.63 12.29
CA GLY A 657 14.03 -7.31 12.92
C GLY A 657 14.46 -7.35 14.39
N ARG A 658 15.03 -8.46 14.88
CA ARG A 658 15.64 -8.53 16.22
C ARG A 658 17.03 -7.95 16.16
N LEU A 659 17.37 -7.09 17.12
CA LEU A 659 18.70 -6.52 17.26
C LEU A 659 19.70 -7.64 17.57
N VAL A 660 20.73 -7.74 16.74
CA VAL A 660 21.84 -8.70 16.92
C VAL A 660 22.95 -8.02 17.69
N THR A 661 23.47 -6.89 17.19
CA THR A 661 24.57 -6.15 17.80
C THR A 661 24.43 -4.65 17.53
N PRO A 662 24.44 -3.79 18.55
CA PRO A 662 24.69 -2.38 18.38
C PRO A 662 26.21 -2.14 18.46
N THR A 663 26.76 -1.42 17.49
CA THR A 663 28.17 -1.06 17.45
C THR A 663 28.36 0.41 17.09
N THR A 664 29.58 0.92 17.35
CA THR A 664 29.98 2.24 16.88
C THR A 664 31.31 2.09 16.17
N THR A 665 31.46 2.68 15.00
CA THR A 665 32.67 2.63 14.21
C THR A 665 33.11 4.03 13.74
N ASP A 666 34.38 4.17 13.36
CA ASP A 666 34.83 5.41 12.73
C ASP A 666 34.46 5.43 11.24
N ILE A 667 34.09 6.63 10.75
CA ILE A 667 33.83 6.86 9.33
C ILE A 667 35.17 7.09 8.63
N ALA A 668 35.52 6.21 7.69
CA ALA A 668 36.73 6.29 6.91
C ALA A 668 36.41 6.66 5.46
N GLY A 669 36.86 7.82 4.99
CA GLY A 669 36.64 8.25 3.60
C GLY A 669 35.16 8.31 3.17
N SER A 670 34.28 8.77 4.04
CA SER A 670 32.82 8.85 3.86
C SER A 670 32.09 7.51 3.86
N THR A 671 32.71 6.43 4.32
CA THR A 671 32.09 5.10 4.47
C THR A 671 32.30 4.54 5.87
N ALA A 672 31.42 3.66 6.29
CA ALA A 672 31.57 2.86 7.52
C ALA A 672 31.40 1.38 7.17
N THR A 673 32.18 0.50 7.84
CA THR A 673 32.05 -0.94 7.63
C THR A 673 31.04 -1.51 8.62
N ALA A 674 30.05 -2.23 8.10
CA ALA A 674 29.00 -2.88 8.87
C ALA A 674 28.91 -4.37 8.56
N LEU A 675 28.55 -5.18 9.55
CA LEU A 675 28.15 -6.57 9.36
C LEU A 675 26.67 -6.59 8.95
N ILE A 676 26.32 -7.48 8.03
CA ILE A 676 24.93 -7.73 7.63
C ILE A 676 24.65 -9.21 7.82
N THR A 677 23.58 -9.51 8.54
CA THR A 677 23.15 -10.89 8.80
C THR A 677 22.39 -11.47 7.61
N PRO A 678 22.39 -12.82 7.42
CA PRO A 678 21.68 -13.46 6.33
C PRO A 678 20.18 -13.10 6.30
N GLY A 679 19.71 -12.52 5.17
CA GLY A 679 18.34 -12.09 5.01
C GLY A 679 17.87 -10.98 5.95
N GLY A 680 18.78 -10.39 6.73
CA GLY A 680 18.52 -9.30 7.66
C GLY A 680 18.82 -7.92 7.08
N PHE A 681 18.84 -6.92 7.94
CA PHE A 681 19.15 -5.55 7.55
C PHE A 681 20.03 -4.85 8.60
N THR A 682 20.72 -3.80 8.18
CA THR A 682 21.57 -2.99 9.05
C THR A 682 21.28 -1.52 8.79
N ILE A 683 21.11 -0.75 9.87
CA ILE A 683 20.91 0.69 9.83
C ILE A 683 22.14 1.38 10.41
N LEU A 684 22.71 2.31 9.63
CA LEU A 684 23.81 3.17 10.05
C LEU A 684 23.29 4.60 10.12
N THR A 685 23.63 5.31 11.19
CA THR A 685 23.27 6.72 11.38
C THR A 685 24.48 7.54 11.83
N ARG A 686 24.48 8.83 11.42
CA ARG A 686 25.47 9.83 11.82
C ARG A 686 24.78 11.14 12.11
#